data_e7da6ccce2e06b7ead6f1010270a6f23
#
_entry.id   e7da6ccce2e06b7ead6f1010270a6f23
#
_cell.length_a   1.000
_cell.length_b   1.000
_cell.length_c   1.000
_cell.angle_alpha   90.00
_cell.angle_beta   90.00
_cell.angle_gamma   90.00
#
_symmetry.space_group_name_H-M   'P 1'
#
loop_
_entity.id
_entity.type
_entity.pdbx_description
1 polymer ?
#
loop_
_entity_poly.entity_id
_entity_poly.type
_entity_poly.pdbx_seq_one_letter_code
_entity_poly.pdbx_strand_id
1 'polypeptide(L)'
;MAKIVETPLMKQYFEIKAKHPDAILLFRVGDFYEMYGEDAVVGAEILGIVQTKRANGAAQYVEMAGFPHHALDSYLPKLVRAGKRVAICDQLEDPKQTKKLVKRGITELVTPGVSINDNILNHKENNFLASIHFAKDQCGVAFLDISTGEFLTAEGSTDYIDKLINNFAPKEVLIERGNKKRFEEVFGPRYFVFELDDWIFTTSAAEDRLLKHFETKNLKGFGVQHLKLGIIASGAILYYLDQTQHTHIQHITALSRIEEDRYVRLDKFTVRSLELADTMNDEGTSLLQVIDKTISPMGSRMLRRWVLFPLKDLKPIEERQDVVDHLFRHPELKELLDQQIEQIGDLERIISKVAVGRVSPREVVQLKVALAALEPIKVACVSSQEPSLQRIGEQLNACALIRERIAREIQNDPPSLVNKGGIIAQGVSPELDELRSIAYSGKDYLLKVQQRESEETGIPSLKIGFNNVFGYYIEVRNAHKEKVPPSWIRKQTLVNAERYITEELKTYEEKILGAEERILSLEARLFNDLVLALSDYIPPIQIDANLVGRLDCLLSFAKVAESNRYIRPVVDESDVIDIKGGRHAVIERQLPQGEPYIANDVYLDNERQQIIMITGPNMAGKSALLRQTALITLLAQIGCFVPAESARIGLVDKIFTRVGASDNISLGESTFMVEMNEAADILNNMTARSLVLFDELGRGTSTYDGISIAWAIVEYIHEHPHARAKTLFATHYHELNEMERSFPRIKNYNVSVKEVGNKVIFLRKLVPGGSEHSFGIHVAKMAGMPKSIVSRAGEILKQLEKENRQEGIAPKAASAHATPAADGYQLSFFQLDDPVLSQVRDEIRDLDVDNLTPIEALNKLNDIKRIITGKKR
;
A
#
# COMPACT_ATOMS: atom_id res chain seq x y z
N MET A 1 23.17 35.43 -32.76
CA MET A 1 23.06 34.97 -31.38
C MET A 1 24.41 34.46 -30.95
N ALA A 2 25.06 35.10 -29.98
CA ALA A 2 26.37 34.66 -29.48
C ALA A 2 26.19 33.28 -28.84
N LYS A 3 27.01 32.30 -29.23
CA LYS A 3 27.06 30.98 -28.59
C LYS A 3 27.38 31.18 -27.10
N ILE A 4 26.40 30.92 -26.24
CA ILE A 4 26.61 30.86 -24.77
C ILE A 4 27.61 29.72 -24.52
N VAL A 5 28.82 30.08 -24.06
CA VAL A 5 29.85 29.10 -23.75
C VAL A 5 29.56 28.57 -22.37
N GLU A 6 28.87 27.43 -22.33
CA GLU A 6 28.64 26.65 -21.08
C GLU A 6 29.94 26.02 -20.60
N THR A 7 30.09 25.84 -19.29
CA THR A 7 31.20 25.09 -18.73
C THR A 7 31.07 23.61 -19.12
N PRO A 8 32.17 22.88 -19.33
CA PRO A 8 32.13 21.47 -19.70
C PRO A 8 31.30 20.60 -18.73
N LEU A 9 31.28 20.94 -17.44
CA LEU A 9 30.49 20.28 -16.41
C LEU A 9 28.98 20.51 -16.64
N MET A 10 28.55 21.76 -16.90
CA MET A 10 27.16 22.10 -17.14
C MET A 10 26.63 21.52 -18.43
N LYS A 11 27.49 21.48 -19.47
CA LYS A 11 27.16 20.80 -20.72
C LYS A 11 26.85 19.31 -20.49
N GLN A 12 27.68 18.61 -19.70
CA GLN A 12 27.44 17.23 -19.34
C GLN A 12 26.12 17.06 -18.53
N TYR A 13 25.85 17.99 -17.60
CA TYR A 13 24.60 17.99 -16.85
C TYR A 13 23.39 18.11 -17.77
N PHE A 14 23.34 19.12 -18.64
CA PHE A 14 22.21 19.36 -19.52
C PHE A 14 22.02 18.26 -20.58
N GLU A 15 23.11 17.65 -21.06
CA GLU A 15 23.02 16.48 -21.95
C GLU A 15 22.36 15.25 -21.27
N ILE A 16 22.64 15.05 -19.98
CA ILE A 16 22.01 13.96 -19.19
C ILE A 16 20.57 14.35 -18.83
N LYS A 17 20.34 15.59 -18.39
CA LYS A 17 18.99 16.09 -18.05
C LYS A 17 18.03 16.04 -19.24
N ALA A 18 18.50 16.34 -20.44
CA ALA A 18 17.68 16.28 -21.65
C ALA A 18 17.14 14.86 -21.96
N LYS A 19 17.79 13.81 -21.45
CA LYS A 19 17.31 12.43 -21.60
C LYS A 19 16.26 12.06 -20.55
N HIS A 20 16.22 12.76 -19.43
CA HIS A 20 15.30 12.55 -18.31
C HIS A 20 14.71 13.88 -17.84
N PRO A 21 13.94 14.57 -18.70
CA PRO A 21 13.43 15.91 -18.40
C PRO A 21 12.46 15.95 -17.22
N ASP A 22 11.78 14.86 -16.98
CA ASP A 22 10.75 14.64 -15.96
C ASP A 22 11.30 14.21 -14.58
N ALA A 23 12.60 13.90 -14.48
CA ALA A 23 13.23 13.47 -13.23
C ALA A 23 14.13 14.55 -12.64
N ILE A 24 14.12 14.71 -11.31
CA ILE A 24 15.12 15.53 -10.60
C ILE A 24 16.48 14.85 -10.74
N LEU A 25 17.46 15.54 -11.34
CA LEU A 25 18.79 14.99 -11.54
C LEU A 25 19.70 15.30 -10.35
N LEU A 26 20.06 14.27 -9.58
CA LEU A 26 21.10 14.33 -8.56
C LEU A 26 22.45 14.07 -9.22
N PHE A 27 23.20 15.12 -9.49
CA PHE A 27 24.43 15.06 -10.26
C PHE A 27 25.66 15.09 -9.35
N ARG A 28 26.44 14.03 -9.34
CA ARG A 28 27.62 13.89 -8.48
C ARG A 28 28.74 14.84 -8.87
N VAL A 29 29.11 15.75 -7.97
CA VAL A 29 30.25 16.67 -8.13
C VAL A 29 31.13 16.61 -6.90
N GLY A 30 32.25 15.87 -6.98
CA GLY A 30 33.09 15.61 -5.83
C GLY A 30 32.33 14.87 -4.72
N ASP A 31 32.25 15.47 -3.55
CA ASP A 31 31.58 14.91 -2.38
C ASP A 31 30.09 15.30 -2.24
N PHE A 32 29.53 15.95 -3.25
CA PHE A 32 28.13 16.41 -3.25
C PHE A 32 27.32 15.80 -4.38
N TYR A 33 26.00 15.66 -4.15
CA TYR A 33 24.98 15.63 -5.18
C TYR A 33 24.44 17.03 -5.36
N GLU A 34 24.55 17.58 -6.57
CA GLU A 34 24.12 18.92 -6.93
C GLU A 34 22.95 18.84 -7.91
N MET A 35 21.96 19.70 -7.72
CA MET A 35 20.81 19.93 -8.61
C MET A 35 20.94 21.32 -9.20
N TYR A 36 20.52 21.52 -10.45
CA TYR A 36 20.63 22.79 -11.13
C TYR A 36 19.33 23.22 -11.80
N GLY A 37 19.14 24.53 -12.00
CA GLY A 37 17.96 25.11 -12.63
C GLY A 37 16.69 24.82 -11.88
N GLU A 38 15.66 24.39 -12.58
CA GLU A 38 14.35 24.07 -12.00
C GLU A 38 14.43 22.92 -10.97
N ASP A 39 15.28 21.92 -11.20
CA ASP A 39 15.49 20.83 -10.24
C ASP A 39 16.03 21.34 -8.90
N ALA A 40 16.87 22.39 -8.92
CA ALA A 40 17.40 22.99 -7.70
C ALA A 40 16.32 23.75 -6.92
N VAL A 41 15.41 24.43 -7.61
CA VAL A 41 14.29 25.17 -6.98
C VAL A 41 13.34 24.20 -6.30
N VAL A 42 12.85 23.23 -7.07
CA VAL A 42 11.90 22.21 -6.57
C VAL A 42 12.55 21.33 -5.50
N GLY A 43 13.80 20.90 -5.73
CA GLY A 43 14.52 20.07 -4.77
C GLY A 43 14.82 20.78 -3.46
N ALA A 44 15.23 22.05 -3.51
CA ALA A 44 15.49 22.84 -2.30
C ALA A 44 14.24 23.04 -1.45
N GLU A 45 13.09 23.31 -2.08
CA GLU A 45 11.81 23.45 -1.40
C GLU A 45 11.40 22.17 -0.67
N ILE A 46 11.43 21.01 -1.37
CA ILE A 46 11.04 19.71 -0.79
C ILE A 46 12.00 19.27 0.32
N LEU A 47 13.30 19.49 0.13
CA LEU A 47 14.32 19.03 1.05
C LEU A 47 14.55 19.98 2.23
N GLY A 48 14.11 21.24 2.14
CA GLY A 48 14.37 22.28 3.14
C GLY A 48 15.85 22.70 3.19
N ILE A 49 16.56 22.67 2.04
CA ILE A 49 17.97 23.04 1.95
C ILE A 49 18.16 24.41 1.26
N VAL A 50 19.32 25.01 1.46
CA VAL A 50 19.61 26.34 0.91
C VAL A 50 19.83 26.27 -0.60
N GLN A 51 19.08 27.09 -1.31
CA GLN A 51 19.30 27.37 -2.74
C GLN A 51 20.39 28.43 -2.91
N THR A 52 21.34 28.18 -3.78
CA THR A 52 22.44 29.07 -4.14
C THR A 52 22.49 29.27 -5.66
N LYS A 53 23.53 29.96 -6.16
CA LYS A 53 23.74 30.13 -7.60
C LYS A 53 25.15 29.74 -7.98
N ARG A 54 25.29 29.02 -9.08
CA ARG A 54 26.58 28.64 -9.66
C ARG A 54 26.85 29.40 -10.95
N ALA A 55 28.08 29.89 -11.14
CA ALA A 55 28.49 30.53 -12.37
C ALA A 55 28.62 29.49 -13.50
N ASN A 56 28.00 29.79 -14.67
CA ASN A 56 28.04 28.94 -15.88
C ASN A 56 28.63 29.75 -17.08
N GLY A 57 29.95 29.95 -17.08
CA GLY A 57 30.64 30.72 -18.10
C GLY A 57 30.48 32.23 -17.96
N ALA A 58 30.75 32.98 -19.04
CA ALA A 58 30.81 34.41 -18.99
C ALA A 58 29.42 35.05 -18.74
N ALA A 59 29.13 35.35 -17.49
CA ALA A 59 27.99 36.16 -16.99
C ALA A 59 26.63 35.46 -16.80
N GLN A 60 26.49 34.15 -16.85
CA GLN A 60 25.23 33.48 -16.47
C GLN A 60 25.41 32.73 -15.15
N TYR A 61 24.41 32.86 -14.28
CA TYR A 61 24.27 32.09 -13.08
C TYR A 61 23.10 31.11 -13.26
N VAL A 62 23.27 29.86 -12.73
CA VAL A 62 22.22 28.85 -12.70
C VAL A 62 21.90 28.57 -11.22
N GLU A 63 20.64 28.47 -10.89
CA GLU A 63 20.20 28.04 -9.56
C GLU A 63 20.83 26.70 -9.25
N MET A 64 21.30 26.54 -8.00
CA MET A 64 21.94 25.34 -7.51
C MET A 64 21.48 25.03 -6.08
N ALA A 65 21.22 23.78 -5.83
CA ALA A 65 21.05 23.23 -4.49
C ALA A 65 21.76 21.88 -4.40
N GLY A 66 22.28 21.52 -3.25
CA GLY A 66 22.99 20.25 -3.12
C GLY A 66 23.18 19.84 -1.68
N PHE A 67 23.54 18.58 -1.51
CA PHE A 67 23.80 17.95 -0.21
C PHE A 67 24.98 16.97 -0.32
N PRO A 68 25.67 16.66 0.80
CA PRO A 68 26.77 15.70 0.78
C PRO A 68 26.32 14.33 0.29
N HIS A 69 27.11 13.66 -0.56
CA HIS A 69 26.72 12.39 -1.18
C HIS A 69 26.40 11.28 -0.16
N HIS A 70 27.09 11.27 0.97
CA HIS A 70 26.85 10.29 2.05
C HIS A 70 25.50 10.51 2.76
N ALA A 71 24.84 11.61 2.52
CA ALA A 71 23.51 11.91 3.04
C ALA A 71 22.37 11.54 2.07
N LEU A 72 22.66 10.86 0.95
CA LEU A 72 21.68 10.44 -0.06
C LEU A 72 20.50 9.71 0.58
N ASP A 73 20.77 8.74 1.46
CA ASP A 73 19.77 7.93 2.14
C ASP A 73 18.80 8.75 3.03
N SER A 74 19.18 9.98 3.41
CA SER A 74 18.33 10.88 4.20
C SER A 74 17.49 11.81 3.31
N TYR A 75 17.99 12.21 2.14
CA TYR A 75 17.35 13.19 1.27
C TYR A 75 16.53 12.55 0.14
N LEU A 76 17.01 11.47 -0.47
CA LEU A 76 16.31 10.75 -1.53
C LEU A 76 14.87 10.35 -1.15
N PRO A 77 14.62 9.80 0.06
CA PRO A 77 13.25 9.44 0.46
C PRO A 77 12.27 10.61 0.47
N LYS A 78 12.73 11.81 0.81
CA LYS A 78 11.87 13.00 0.84
C LYS A 78 11.40 13.39 -0.56
N LEU A 79 12.30 13.34 -1.56
CA LEU A 79 11.95 13.63 -2.95
C LEU A 79 10.98 12.59 -3.52
N VAL A 80 11.26 11.31 -3.29
CA VAL A 80 10.42 10.21 -3.82
C VAL A 80 9.04 10.21 -3.16
N ARG A 81 8.94 10.42 -1.83
CA ARG A 81 7.66 10.54 -1.12
C ARG A 81 6.85 11.76 -1.57
N ALA A 82 7.52 12.82 -2.01
CA ALA A 82 6.86 13.98 -2.64
C ALA A 82 6.40 13.69 -4.09
N GLY A 83 6.47 12.44 -4.54
CA GLY A 83 6.05 12.02 -5.87
C GLY A 83 7.02 12.37 -6.99
N LYS A 84 8.27 12.69 -6.66
CA LYS A 84 9.27 13.04 -7.69
C LYS A 84 10.03 11.80 -8.15
N ARG A 85 10.25 11.72 -9.45
CA ARG A 85 11.22 10.80 -10.05
C ARG A 85 12.62 11.40 -9.87
N VAL A 86 13.58 10.59 -9.47
CA VAL A 86 14.92 11.05 -9.12
C VAL A 86 15.96 10.23 -9.89
N ALA A 87 16.72 10.89 -10.76
CA ALA A 87 17.82 10.29 -11.49
C ALA A 87 19.13 10.47 -10.70
N ILE A 88 19.73 9.39 -10.25
CA ILE A 88 21.01 9.39 -9.56
C ILE A 88 22.10 9.27 -10.62
N CYS A 89 22.96 10.29 -10.69
CA CYS A 89 24.05 10.37 -11.66
C CYS A 89 25.40 10.37 -10.95
N ASP A 90 26.12 9.27 -11.06
CA ASP A 90 27.41 9.08 -10.42
C ASP A 90 28.59 9.20 -11.39
N GLN A 91 29.78 9.30 -10.81
CA GLN A 91 31.05 9.27 -11.53
C GLN A 91 31.36 7.83 -11.93
N LEU A 92 31.52 7.58 -13.24
CA LEU A 92 31.80 6.25 -13.79
C LEU A 92 33.31 5.95 -13.84
N GLU A 93 34.16 6.93 -13.52
CA GLU A 93 35.60 6.85 -13.54
C GLU A 93 36.18 7.40 -12.23
N ASP A 94 37.33 6.85 -11.80
CA ASP A 94 38.03 7.37 -10.64
C ASP A 94 38.61 8.77 -10.95
N PRO A 95 38.24 9.82 -10.21
CA PRO A 95 38.78 11.18 -10.40
C PRO A 95 40.31 11.25 -10.30
N LYS A 96 40.96 10.34 -9.56
CA LYS A 96 42.39 10.31 -9.37
C LYS A 96 43.17 9.78 -10.60
N GLN A 97 42.49 9.01 -11.46
CA GLN A 97 43.08 8.36 -12.63
C GLN A 97 42.86 9.14 -13.92
N THR A 98 41.97 10.17 -13.91
CA THR A 98 41.70 10.94 -15.14
C THR A 98 42.17 12.38 -15.02
N LYS A 99 42.85 12.89 -16.06
CA LYS A 99 43.22 14.31 -16.21
C LYS A 99 42.16 15.12 -16.93
N LYS A 100 41.10 14.47 -17.44
CA LYS A 100 39.97 15.08 -18.14
C LYS A 100 38.78 15.22 -17.22
N LEU A 101 37.71 15.86 -17.72
CA LEU A 101 36.40 15.87 -17.00
C LEU A 101 35.96 14.42 -16.76
N VAL A 102 35.71 14.07 -15.50
CA VAL A 102 35.24 12.74 -15.10
C VAL A 102 33.91 12.43 -15.81
N LYS A 103 33.85 11.26 -16.43
CA LYS A 103 32.61 10.78 -17.07
C LYS A 103 31.59 10.41 -16.04
N ARG A 104 30.35 10.86 -16.24
CA ARG A 104 29.21 10.58 -15.39
C ARG A 104 28.10 9.92 -16.16
N GLY A 105 27.28 9.14 -15.48
CA GLY A 105 26.11 8.50 -16.06
C GLY A 105 25.08 8.22 -15.00
N ILE A 106 23.83 7.99 -15.42
CA ILE A 106 22.75 7.58 -14.54
C ILE A 106 23.02 6.14 -14.13
N THR A 107 23.10 5.93 -12.83
CA THR A 107 23.26 4.61 -12.21
C THR A 107 21.93 4.03 -11.78
N GLU A 108 20.95 4.89 -11.48
CA GLU A 108 19.61 4.50 -11.07
C GLU A 108 18.60 5.63 -11.30
N LEU A 109 17.40 5.26 -11.70
CA LEU A 109 16.23 6.16 -11.72
C LEU A 109 15.23 5.65 -10.67
N VAL A 110 15.18 6.33 -9.53
CA VAL A 110 14.26 6.00 -8.43
C VAL A 110 12.94 6.72 -8.63
N THR A 111 11.84 5.97 -8.56
CA THR A 111 10.48 6.50 -8.72
C THR A 111 9.60 6.06 -7.55
N PRO A 112 8.41 6.68 -7.36
CA PRO A 112 7.51 6.29 -6.27
C PRO A 112 7.13 4.80 -6.30
N GLY A 113 6.94 4.22 -7.49
CA GLY A 113 6.57 2.81 -7.69
C GLY A 113 7.75 1.85 -7.77
N VAL A 114 8.97 2.36 -8.00
CA VAL A 114 10.16 1.51 -8.19
C VAL A 114 11.23 1.93 -7.21
N SER A 115 11.27 1.26 -6.05
CA SER A 115 12.27 1.47 -5.02
C SER A 115 12.55 0.18 -4.25
N ILE A 116 13.83 -0.04 -3.93
CA ILE A 116 14.30 -1.13 -3.06
C ILE A 116 14.91 -0.56 -1.77
N ASN A 117 14.97 0.76 -1.64
CA ASN A 117 15.57 1.42 -0.48
C ASN A 117 14.61 1.41 0.71
N ASP A 118 15.02 0.76 1.81
CA ASP A 118 14.22 0.62 3.04
C ASP A 118 13.80 1.97 3.65
N ASN A 119 14.58 3.03 3.45
CA ASN A 119 14.24 4.36 3.96
C ASN A 119 13.07 5.01 3.21
N ILE A 120 12.76 4.53 1.99
CA ILE A 120 11.62 4.96 1.18
C ILE A 120 10.39 4.12 1.52
N LEU A 121 10.59 2.81 1.69
CA LEU A 121 9.54 1.81 1.85
C LEU A 121 8.92 1.82 3.26
N ASN A 122 7.62 1.53 3.32
CA ASN A 122 6.97 1.13 4.57
C ASN A 122 7.17 -0.38 4.75
N HIS A 123 7.64 -0.82 5.93
CA HIS A 123 7.92 -2.24 6.17
C HIS A 123 6.65 -3.10 6.15
N LYS A 124 5.52 -2.55 6.59
CA LYS A 124 4.22 -3.24 6.72
C LYS A 124 3.35 -3.18 5.46
N GLU A 125 3.79 -2.47 4.41
CA GLU A 125 3.04 -2.28 3.18
C GLU A 125 3.85 -2.68 1.95
N ASN A 126 3.14 -3.12 0.91
CA ASN A 126 3.72 -3.28 -0.42
C ASN A 126 3.90 -1.92 -1.10
N ASN A 127 4.88 -1.85 -1.99
CA ASN A 127 5.15 -0.67 -2.82
C ASN A 127 4.85 -0.98 -4.29
N PHE A 128 3.56 -1.02 -4.64
CA PHE A 128 3.17 -1.42 -5.98
C PHE A 128 3.38 -0.32 -7.02
N LEU A 129 4.01 -0.72 -8.12
CA LEU A 129 3.92 -0.10 -9.43
C LEU A 129 2.77 -0.78 -10.17
N ALA A 130 1.85 -0.01 -10.75
CA ALA A 130 0.81 -0.57 -11.61
C ALA A 130 1.00 -0.18 -13.06
N SER A 131 0.44 -0.95 -13.97
CA SER A 131 0.27 -0.59 -15.38
C SER A 131 -1.15 -0.91 -15.82
N ILE A 132 -1.76 -0.02 -16.59
CA ILE A 132 -3.12 -0.19 -17.10
C ILE A 132 -3.13 -0.03 -18.61
N HIS A 133 -3.75 -1.00 -19.28
CA HIS A 133 -4.06 -0.93 -20.70
C HIS A 133 -5.57 -0.90 -20.92
N PHE A 134 -6.05 0.13 -21.64
CA PHE A 134 -7.46 0.31 -21.93
C PHE A 134 -7.85 -0.32 -23.27
N ALA A 135 -8.81 -1.23 -23.25
CA ALA A 135 -9.57 -1.62 -24.43
C ALA A 135 -10.92 -0.85 -24.49
N LYS A 136 -11.86 -1.23 -25.36
CA LYS A 136 -13.15 -0.52 -25.45
C LYS A 136 -13.92 -0.56 -24.14
N ASP A 137 -14.31 -1.75 -23.69
CA ASP A 137 -15.16 -1.95 -22.49
C ASP A 137 -14.45 -2.76 -21.38
N GLN A 138 -13.18 -3.07 -21.58
CA GLN A 138 -12.36 -3.83 -20.65
C GLN A 138 -11.00 -3.17 -20.46
N CYS A 139 -10.38 -3.46 -19.31
CA CYS A 139 -9.03 -3.04 -19.01
C CYS A 139 -8.19 -4.23 -18.57
N GLY A 140 -6.90 -4.20 -18.92
CA GLY A 140 -5.89 -5.05 -18.32
C GLY A 140 -5.09 -4.27 -17.29
N VAL A 141 -4.75 -4.91 -16.19
CA VAL A 141 -3.91 -4.32 -15.15
C VAL A 141 -2.82 -5.28 -14.72
N ALA A 142 -1.69 -4.75 -14.39
CA ALA A 142 -0.62 -5.48 -13.71
C ALA A 142 -0.11 -4.67 -12.52
N PHE A 143 0.31 -5.37 -11.47
CA PHE A 143 0.90 -4.81 -10.26
C PHE A 143 2.23 -5.50 -9.98
N LEU A 144 3.26 -4.73 -9.72
CA LEU A 144 4.57 -5.24 -9.32
C LEU A 144 5.07 -4.52 -8.07
N ASP A 145 5.47 -5.27 -7.06
CA ASP A 145 6.31 -4.78 -5.98
C ASP A 145 7.74 -5.28 -6.18
N ILE A 146 8.61 -4.41 -6.68
CA ILE A 146 10.02 -4.76 -6.95
C ILE A 146 10.78 -5.11 -5.67
N SER A 147 10.34 -4.62 -4.51
CA SER A 147 11.02 -4.88 -3.24
C SER A 147 10.76 -6.28 -2.70
N THR A 148 9.70 -6.96 -3.18
CA THR A 148 9.33 -8.33 -2.76
C THR A 148 9.36 -9.32 -3.92
N GLY A 149 9.34 -8.85 -5.17
CA GLY A 149 9.24 -9.67 -6.37
C GLY A 149 7.82 -10.13 -6.69
N GLU A 150 6.81 -9.61 -5.99
CA GLU A 150 5.42 -9.97 -6.23
C GLU A 150 4.90 -9.31 -7.50
N PHE A 151 4.50 -10.15 -8.49
CA PHE A 151 3.99 -9.70 -9.78
C PHE A 151 2.64 -10.32 -10.08
N LEU A 152 1.61 -9.46 -10.19
CA LEU A 152 0.21 -9.84 -10.31
C LEU A 152 -0.39 -9.24 -11.57
N THR A 153 -1.37 -9.93 -12.17
CA THR A 153 -2.10 -9.41 -13.34
C THR A 153 -3.56 -9.81 -13.32
N ALA A 154 -4.41 -8.97 -13.90
CA ALA A 154 -5.82 -9.22 -14.12
C ALA A 154 -6.32 -8.52 -15.37
N GLU A 155 -7.46 -8.95 -15.88
CA GLU A 155 -8.26 -8.22 -16.88
C GLU A 155 -9.74 -8.37 -16.57
N GLY A 156 -10.52 -7.37 -16.93
CA GLY A 156 -11.95 -7.35 -16.69
C GLY A 156 -12.58 -5.99 -16.97
N SER A 157 -13.80 -5.82 -16.45
CA SER A 157 -14.51 -4.54 -16.55
C SER A 157 -13.76 -3.41 -15.83
N THR A 158 -14.01 -2.20 -16.26
CA THR A 158 -13.44 -1.00 -15.64
C THR A 158 -13.70 -0.94 -14.14
N ASP A 159 -14.93 -1.32 -13.70
CA ASP A 159 -15.31 -1.37 -12.29
C ASP A 159 -14.48 -2.38 -11.48
N TYR A 160 -14.22 -3.54 -12.07
CA TYR A 160 -13.36 -4.54 -11.42
C TYR A 160 -11.94 -4.02 -11.25
N ILE A 161 -11.40 -3.41 -12.29
CA ILE A 161 -10.05 -2.84 -12.23
C ILE A 161 -9.99 -1.66 -11.25
N ASP A 162 -11.02 -0.79 -11.17
CA ASP A 162 -11.09 0.28 -10.15
C ASP A 162 -10.98 -0.29 -8.72
N LYS A 163 -11.65 -1.40 -8.45
CA LYS A 163 -11.55 -2.08 -7.16
C LYS A 163 -10.14 -2.58 -6.86
N LEU A 164 -9.49 -3.20 -7.84
CA LEU A 164 -8.11 -3.65 -7.68
C LEU A 164 -7.15 -2.49 -7.44
N ILE A 165 -7.25 -1.41 -8.22
CA ILE A 165 -6.41 -0.21 -8.06
C ILE A 165 -6.60 0.41 -6.67
N ASN A 166 -7.84 0.49 -6.19
CA ASN A 166 -8.13 1.02 -4.85
C ASN A 166 -7.55 0.12 -3.74
N ASN A 167 -7.67 -1.21 -3.87
CA ASN A 167 -7.21 -2.15 -2.84
C ASN A 167 -5.70 -2.33 -2.81
N PHE A 168 -5.04 -2.36 -3.98
CA PHE A 168 -3.58 -2.41 -4.07
C PHE A 168 -2.91 -1.06 -3.84
N ALA A 169 -3.64 0.04 -4.02
CA ALA A 169 -3.18 1.42 -3.81
C ALA A 169 -1.78 1.70 -4.37
N PRO A 170 -1.57 1.51 -5.68
CA PRO A 170 -0.24 1.64 -6.29
C PRO A 170 0.31 3.05 -6.07
N LYS A 171 1.62 3.13 -5.86
CA LYS A 171 2.33 4.40 -5.67
C LYS A 171 2.61 5.12 -6.98
N GLU A 172 2.60 4.38 -8.09
CA GLU A 172 2.81 4.90 -9.44
C GLU A 172 2.02 4.04 -10.44
N VAL A 173 1.47 4.66 -11.48
CA VAL A 173 0.67 3.98 -12.51
C VAL A 173 1.20 4.33 -13.90
N LEU A 174 1.49 3.31 -14.69
CA LEU A 174 1.92 3.41 -16.07
C LEU A 174 0.71 3.30 -16.99
N ILE A 175 0.60 4.21 -17.94
CA ILE A 175 -0.45 4.19 -18.96
C ILE A 175 0.12 4.51 -20.34
N GLU A 176 -0.63 4.16 -21.36
CA GLU A 176 -0.34 4.54 -22.74
C GLU A 176 -0.50 6.04 -22.93
N ARG A 177 0.39 6.65 -23.72
CA ARG A 177 0.39 8.09 -24.01
C ARG A 177 -0.96 8.56 -24.55
N GLY A 178 -1.45 9.70 -24.04
CA GLY A 178 -2.74 10.30 -24.39
C GLY A 178 -3.94 9.75 -23.61
N ASN A 179 -3.78 8.73 -22.78
CA ASN A 179 -4.86 8.15 -21.96
C ASN A 179 -5.00 8.76 -20.56
N LYS A 180 -4.17 9.77 -20.22
CA LYS A 180 -4.18 10.36 -18.88
C LYS A 180 -5.54 10.93 -18.48
N LYS A 181 -6.20 11.65 -19.37
CA LYS A 181 -7.53 12.21 -19.12
C LYS A 181 -8.56 11.11 -18.85
N ARG A 182 -8.59 10.06 -19.68
CA ARG A 182 -9.46 8.88 -19.49
C ARG A 182 -9.18 8.19 -18.17
N PHE A 183 -7.90 8.06 -17.80
CA PHE A 183 -7.50 7.46 -16.52
C PHE A 183 -8.04 8.29 -15.34
N GLU A 184 -7.85 9.61 -15.35
CA GLU A 184 -8.30 10.50 -14.29
C GLU A 184 -9.84 10.55 -14.17
N GLU A 185 -10.57 10.47 -15.28
CA GLU A 185 -12.03 10.37 -15.31
C GLU A 185 -12.54 9.08 -14.67
N VAL A 186 -11.85 7.95 -14.85
CA VAL A 186 -12.27 6.63 -14.36
C VAL A 186 -11.80 6.36 -12.94
N PHE A 187 -10.51 6.59 -12.66
CA PHE A 187 -9.85 6.18 -11.40
C PHE A 187 -9.58 7.34 -10.44
N GLY A 188 -9.80 8.58 -10.90
CA GLY A 188 -9.54 9.81 -10.16
C GLY A 188 -8.10 10.32 -10.28
N PRO A 189 -7.85 11.60 -9.89
CA PRO A 189 -6.59 12.31 -10.14
C PRO A 189 -5.50 12.07 -9.07
N ARG A 190 -5.75 11.22 -8.08
CA ARG A 190 -4.89 11.04 -6.90
C ARG A 190 -3.61 10.24 -7.12
N TYR A 191 -3.46 9.60 -8.27
CA TYR A 191 -2.34 8.69 -8.57
C TYR A 191 -1.20 9.42 -9.30
N PHE A 192 0.03 9.01 -9.04
CA PHE A 192 1.17 9.40 -9.85
C PHE A 192 1.15 8.62 -11.16
N VAL A 193 0.79 9.29 -12.24
CA VAL A 193 0.63 8.67 -13.55
C VAL A 193 1.84 8.99 -14.43
N PHE A 194 2.43 7.97 -15.04
CA PHE A 194 3.49 8.08 -16.03
C PHE A 194 3.04 7.51 -17.37
N GLU A 195 3.21 8.30 -18.45
CA GLU A 195 2.80 7.91 -19.79
C GLU A 195 3.96 7.28 -20.55
N LEU A 196 3.73 6.12 -21.12
CA LEU A 196 4.67 5.40 -21.99
C LEU A 196 4.17 5.43 -23.44
N ASP A 197 5.07 5.21 -24.40
CA ASP A 197 4.73 5.21 -25.81
C ASP A 197 3.84 4.03 -26.20
N ASP A 198 2.94 4.24 -27.18
CA ASP A 198 1.88 3.30 -27.59
C ASP A 198 2.42 1.93 -28.04
N TRP A 199 3.58 1.88 -28.69
CA TRP A 199 4.17 0.65 -29.17
C TRP A 199 4.55 -0.33 -28.06
N ILE A 200 4.69 0.15 -26.83
CA ILE A 200 4.99 -0.65 -25.64
C ILE A 200 3.77 -1.49 -25.27
N PHE A 201 2.58 -0.94 -25.46
CA PHE A 201 1.28 -1.57 -25.16
C PHE A 201 0.76 -2.44 -26.31
N THR A 202 1.63 -3.21 -26.91
CA THR A 202 1.25 -4.19 -27.95
C THR A 202 1.46 -5.63 -27.45
N THR A 203 0.60 -6.54 -27.87
CA THR A 203 0.67 -7.96 -27.44
C THR A 203 2.02 -8.58 -27.74
N SER A 204 2.54 -8.38 -28.97
CA SER A 204 3.83 -8.95 -29.38
C SER A 204 4.98 -8.43 -28.49
N ALA A 205 5.09 -7.11 -28.28
CA ALA A 205 6.16 -6.54 -27.49
C ALA A 205 6.08 -6.97 -25.99
N ALA A 206 4.88 -7.15 -25.47
CA ALA A 206 4.65 -7.58 -24.10
C ALA A 206 4.99 -9.07 -23.93
N GLU A 207 4.47 -9.93 -24.80
CA GLU A 207 4.77 -11.37 -24.75
C GLU A 207 6.25 -11.66 -24.90
N ASP A 208 6.94 -11.04 -25.85
CA ASP A 208 8.39 -11.23 -26.08
C ASP A 208 9.21 -10.88 -24.83
N ARG A 209 8.85 -9.79 -24.12
CA ARG A 209 9.52 -9.40 -22.87
C ARG A 209 9.28 -10.38 -21.73
N LEU A 210 8.03 -10.79 -21.54
CA LEU A 210 7.67 -11.75 -20.50
C LEU A 210 8.33 -13.11 -20.74
N LEU A 211 8.29 -13.62 -21.99
CA LEU A 211 8.94 -14.88 -22.37
C LEU A 211 10.46 -14.84 -22.15
N LYS A 212 11.08 -13.71 -22.51
CA LYS A 212 12.51 -13.51 -22.29
C LYS A 212 12.83 -13.41 -20.78
N HIS A 213 12.05 -12.68 -20.00
CA HIS A 213 12.28 -12.52 -18.57
C HIS A 213 12.14 -13.84 -17.81
N PHE A 214 11.08 -14.62 -18.08
CA PHE A 214 10.83 -15.90 -17.42
C PHE A 214 11.55 -17.08 -18.07
N GLU A 215 12.34 -16.85 -19.13
CA GLU A 215 13.09 -17.88 -19.87
C GLU A 215 12.18 -19.05 -20.33
N THR A 216 10.96 -18.74 -20.74
CA THR A 216 9.95 -19.73 -21.12
C THR A 216 9.53 -19.60 -22.59
N LYS A 217 8.94 -20.69 -23.14
CA LYS A 217 8.42 -20.70 -24.51
C LYS A 217 6.95 -20.22 -24.61
N ASN A 218 6.24 -20.17 -23.50
CA ASN A 218 4.85 -19.72 -23.44
C ASN A 218 4.47 -19.37 -21.99
N LEU A 219 3.35 -18.66 -21.82
CA LEU A 219 2.85 -18.21 -20.51
C LEU A 219 1.78 -19.15 -19.90
N LYS A 220 1.59 -20.36 -20.47
CA LYS A 220 0.59 -21.34 -19.99
C LYS A 220 0.84 -21.76 -18.55
N GLY A 221 2.10 -21.99 -18.19
CA GLY A 221 2.50 -22.41 -16.84
C GLY A 221 2.14 -21.41 -15.74
N PHE A 222 2.00 -20.13 -16.08
CA PHE A 222 1.57 -19.08 -15.16
C PHE A 222 0.03 -18.92 -15.10
N GLY A 223 -0.72 -19.61 -15.95
CA GLY A 223 -2.19 -19.52 -16.01
C GLY A 223 -2.73 -18.21 -16.58
N VAL A 224 -1.89 -17.37 -17.18
CA VAL A 224 -2.25 -16.02 -17.65
C VAL A 224 -2.43 -15.88 -19.16
N GLN A 225 -2.21 -16.95 -19.94
CA GLN A 225 -2.17 -16.88 -21.42
C GLN A 225 -3.44 -16.33 -22.07
N HIS A 226 -4.58 -16.46 -21.42
CA HIS A 226 -5.88 -15.96 -21.90
C HIS A 226 -6.10 -14.47 -21.56
N LEU A 227 -5.32 -13.90 -20.62
CA LEU A 227 -5.42 -12.50 -20.18
C LEU A 227 -4.63 -11.58 -21.11
N LYS A 228 -5.13 -11.35 -22.32
CA LYS A 228 -4.40 -10.57 -23.34
C LYS A 228 -4.08 -9.16 -22.90
N LEU A 229 -5.03 -8.46 -22.30
CA LEU A 229 -4.87 -7.09 -21.82
C LEU A 229 -3.96 -7.06 -20.57
N GLY A 230 -4.10 -8.04 -19.68
CA GLY A 230 -3.23 -8.21 -18.52
C GLY A 230 -1.77 -8.48 -18.90
N ILE A 231 -1.54 -9.29 -19.97
CA ILE A 231 -0.19 -9.53 -20.53
C ILE A 231 0.43 -8.21 -21.04
N ILE A 232 -0.35 -7.41 -21.78
CA ILE A 232 0.11 -6.11 -22.30
C ILE A 232 0.53 -5.20 -21.13
N ALA A 233 -0.29 -5.08 -20.11
CA ALA A 233 0.01 -4.29 -18.93
C ALA A 233 1.27 -4.82 -18.20
N SER A 234 1.43 -6.14 -18.08
CA SER A 234 2.61 -6.77 -17.46
C SER A 234 3.90 -6.50 -18.24
N GLY A 235 3.84 -6.58 -19.57
CA GLY A 235 4.98 -6.28 -20.42
C GLY A 235 5.44 -4.81 -20.36
N ALA A 236 4.50 -3.89 -20.17
CA ALA A 236 4.79 -2.47 -19.98
C ALA A 236 5.56 -2.22 -18.67
N ILE A 237 5.26 -2.93 -17.59
CA ILE A 237 6.01 -2.87 -16.33
C ILE A 237 7.47 -3.31 -16.56
N LEU A 238 7.71 -4.45 -17.20
CA LEU A 238 9.07 -4.92 -17.45
C LEU A 238 9.87 -3.95 -18.32
N TYR A 239 9.21 -3.35 -19.32
CA TYR A 239 9.85 -2.29 -20.12
C TYR A 239 10.26 -1.09 -19.27
N TYR A 240 9.39 -0.66 -18.37
CA TYR A 240 9.65 0.46 -17.48
C TYR A 240 10.83 0.19 -16.52
N LEU A 241 10.96 -1.04 -16.02
CA LEU A 241 12.12 -1.45 -15.21
C LEU A 241 13.41 -1.32 -16.00
N ASP A 242 13.43 -1.72 -17.28
CA ASP A 242 14.61 -1.53 -18.15
C ASP A 242 14.95 -0.04 -18.33
N GLN A 243 13.93 0.82 -18.55
CA GLN A 243 14.12 2.26 -18.66
C GLN A 243 14.68 2.90 -17.38
N THR A 244 14.27 2.37 -16.22
CA THR A 244 14.70 2.88 -14.91
C THR A 244 16.02 2.24 -14.43
N GLN A 245 16.73 1.51 -15.30
CA GLN A 245 18.01 0.84 -15.05
C GLN A 245 17.94 -0.28 -14.00
N HIS A 246 16.75 -0.88 -13.82
CA HIS A 246 16.58 -2.06 -12.98
C HIS A 246 16.70 -3.32 -13.84
N THR A 247 17.92 -3.73 -14.15
CA THR A 247 18.21 -4.86 -15.04
C THR A 247 18.36 -6.20 -14.32
N HIS A 248 18.68 -6.17 -13.03
CA HIS A 248 18.83 -7.37 -12.20
C HIS A 248 17.52 -7.64 -11.43
N ILE A 249 16.60 -8.36 -12.07
CA ILE A 249 15.24 -8.60 -11.54
C ILE A 249 14.90 -10.10 -11.46
N GLN A 250 15.92 -10.96 -11.23
CA GLN A 250 15.76 -12.42 -11.16
C GLN A 250 14.84 -12.88 -10.01
N HIS A 251 14.62 -12.05 -9.01
CA HIS A 251 13.67 -12.31 -7.92
C HIS A 251 12.19 -12.19 -8.35
N ILE A 252 11.91 -11.63 -9.52
CA ILE A 252 10.57 -11.68 -10.11
C ILE A 252 10.43 -13.03 -10.82
N THR A 253 10.09 -14.07 -10.07
CA THR A 253 10.13 -15.47 -10.53
C THR A 253 8.81 -15.95 -11.14
N ALA A 254 7.71 -15.25 -10.90
CA ALA A 254 6.38 -15.66 -11.35
C ALA A 254 5.49 -14.45 -11.65
N LEU A 255 4.53 -14.66 -12.56
CA LEU A 255 3.41 -13.77 -12.83
C LEU A 255 2.12 -14.49 -12.41
N SER A 256 1.45 -13.97 -11.38
CA SER A 256 0.25 -14.59 -10.82
C SER A 256 -1.02 -13.88 -11.28
N ARG A 257 -2.04 -14.67 -11.60
CA ARG A 257 -3.38 -14.15 -11.92
C ARG A 257 -4.14 -13.78 -10.66
N ILE A 258 -4.80 -12.63 -10.66
CA ILE A 258 -5.82 -12.28 -9.68
C ILE A 258 -7.16 -12.83 -10.20
N GLU A 259 -7.74 -13.77 -9.48
CA GLU A 259 -9.02 -14.40 -9.83
C GLU A 259 -10.17 -13.69 -9.12
N GLU A 260 -11.04 -13.02 -9.87
CA GLU A 260 -12.20 -12.30 -9.31
C GLU A 260 -13.12 -13.24 -8.53
N ASP A 261 -13.27 -14.47 -8.99
CA ASP A 261 -14.22 -15.44 -8.43
C ASP A 261 -13.78 -16.04 -7.09
N ARG A 262 -12.52 -15.91 -6.69
CA ARG A 262 -12.00 -16.47 -5.44
C ARG A 262 -12.24 -15.59 -4.21
N TYR A 263 -12.54 -14.32 -4.43
CA TYR A 263 -12.59 -13.34 -3.33
C TYR A 263 -13.95 -12.67 -3.21
N VAL A 264 -14.31 -12.31 -1.98
CA VAL A 264 -15.47 -11.46 -1.70
C VAL A 264 -15.25 -10.10 -2.34
N ARG A 265 -16.22 -9.63 -3.07
CA ARG A 265 -16.16 -8.33 -3.72
C ARG A 265 -16.45 -7.24 -2.70
N LEU A 266 -15.45 -6.39 -2.46
CA LEU A 266 -15.54 -5.17 -1.66
C LEU A 266 -15.31 -3.99 -2.58
N ASP A 267 -16.24 -3.03 -2.61
CA ASP A 267 -16.04 -1.77 -3.31
C ASP A 267 -15.25 -0.77 -2.44
N LYS A 268 -14.80 0.31 -3.05
CA LYS A 268 -14.02 1.36 -2.36
C LYS A 268 -14.78 2.01 -1.20
N PHE A 269 -16.10 2.11 -1.33
CA PHE A 269 -16.94 2.71 -0.31
C PHE A 269 -17.04 1.79 0.90
N THR A 270 -17.21 0.49 0.67
CA THR A 270 -17.23 -0.54 1.72
C THR A 270 -15.89 -0.62 2.46
N VAL A 271 -14.77 -0.68 1.75
CA VAL A 271 -13.44 -0.71 2.38
C VAL A 271 -13.24 0.52 3.29
N ARG A 272 -13.62 1.71 2.80
CA ARG A 272 -13.52 2.97 3.54
C ARG A 272 -14.52 3.05 4.69
N SER A 273 -15.78 2.71 4.45
CA SER A 273 -16.86 2.80 5.43
C SER A 273 -16.66 1.85 6.61
N LEU A 274 -16.12 0.65 6.36
CA LEU A 274 -15.79 -0.32 7.41
C LEU A 274 -14.42 -0.08 8.04
N GLU A 275 -13.65 0.91 7.55
CA GLU A 275 -12.29 1.21 8.01
C GLU A 275 -11.41 -0.06 8.10
N LEU A 276 -11.37 -0.82 7.01
CA LEU A 276 -10.75 -2.14 7.01
C LEU A 276 -9.22 -2.08 7.19
N ALA A 277 -8.54 -1.26 6.41
CA ALA A 277 -7.09 -1.17 6.39
C ALA A 277 -6.57 0.19 6.87
N ASP A 278 -7.27 1.26 6.50
CA ASP A 278 -6.93 2.64 6.83
C ASP A 278 -8.13 3.33 7.51
N THR A 279 -7.89 4.38 8.27
CA THR A 279 -8.90 5.13 9.00
C THR A 279 -9.27 6.42 8.28
N MET A 280 -10.48 6.90 8.46
CA MET A 280 -10.91 8.21 7.93
C MET A 280 -10.33 9.38 8.73
N ASN A 281 -10.03 9.16 10.01
CA ASN A 281 -9.44 10.14 10.92
C ASN A 281 -8.09 9.64 11.42
N ASP A 282 -7.11 10.54 11.55
CA ASP A 282 -5.75 10.20 12.01
C ASP A 282 -5.71 9.55 13.40
N GLU A 283 -6.69 9.83 14.26
CA GLU A 283 -6.82 9.22 15.60
C GLU A 283 -7.67 7.94 15.61
N GLY A 284 -8.19 7.52 14.44
CA GLY A 284 -9.02 6.32 14.30
C GLY A 284 -8.22 5.04 14.46
N THR A 285 -8.93 3.91 14.59
CA THR A 285 -8.34 2.57 14.61
C THR A 285 -9.03 1.72 13.55
N SER A 286 -8.27 1.17 12.62
CA SER A 286 -8.80 0.28 11.57
C SER A 286 -8.97 -1.16 12.08
N LEU A 287 -9.77 -1.97 11.35
CA LEU A 287 -9.86 -3.41 11.64
C LEU A 287 -8.48 -4.07 11.60
N LEU A 288 -7.68 -3.74 10.57
CA LEU A 288 -6.33 -4.29 10.41
C LEU A 288 -5.47 -4.02 11.66
N GLN A 289 -5.49 -2.80 12.20
CA GLN A 289 -4.71 -2.47 13.41
C GLN A 289 -5.15 -3.28 14.65
N VAL A 290 -6.43 -3.66 14.73
CA VAL A 290 -6.93 -4.50 15.83
C VAL A 290 -6.43 -5.93 15.71
N ILE A 291 -6.42 -6.50 14.50
CA ILE A 291 -6.09 -7.91 14.28
C ILE A 291 -4.63 -8.15 13.89
N ASP A 292 -3.85 -7.12 13.57
CA ASP A 292 -2.42 -7.25 13.25
C ASP A 292 -1.59 -7.43 14.52
N LYS A 293 -1.33 -8.70 14.85
CA LYS A 293 -0.35 -9.15 15.85
C LYS A 293 0.78 -9.91 15.19
N THR A 294 0.97 -9.70 13.89
CA THR A 294 2.08 -10.30 13.15
C THR A 294 3.42 -9.74 13.63
N ILE A 295 4.45 -10.55 13.54
CA ILE A 295 5.80 -10.25 14.00
C ILE A 295 6.65 -9.82 12.81
N SER A 296 6.51 -10.55 11.69
CA SER A 296 7.28 -10.29 10.49
C SER A 296 6.63 -9.23 9.59
N PRO A 297 7.41 -8.39 8.90
CA PRO A 297 6.87 -7.50 7.89
C PRO A 297 6.11 -8.22 6.77
N MET A 298 6.55 -9.43 6.40
CA MET A 298 5.90 -10.30 5.42
C MET A 298 4.49 -10.69 5.86
N GLY A 299 4.33 -11.06 7.14
CA GLY A 299 3.05 -11.37 7.75
C GLY A 299 2.11 -10.16 7.71
N SER A 300 2.58 -8.95 8.09
CA SER A 300 1.78 -7.73 8.05
C SER A 300 1.29 -7.40 6.63
N ARG A 301 2.16 -7.50 5.61
CA ARG A 301 1.78 -7.30 4.20
C ARG A 301 0.73 -8.32 3.74
N MET A 302 0.92 -9.58 4.09
CA MET A 302 -0.02 -10.66 3.76
C MET A 302 -1.36 -10.48 4.47
N LEU A 303 -1.36 -10.12 5.75
CA LEU A 303 -2.58 -9.89 6.53
C LEU A 303 -3.41 -8.74 5.95
N ARG A 304 -2.77 -7.62 5.57
CA ARG A 304 -3.44 -6.51 4.88
C ARG A 304 -4.15 -7.00 3.61
N ARG A 305 -3.49 -7.85 2.85
CA ARG A 305 -4.09 -8.46 1.66
C ARG A 305 -5.27 -9.36 2.00
N TRP A 306 -5.18 -10.21 3.02
CA TRP A 306 -6.28 -11.08 3.42
C TRP A 306 -7.52 -10.30 3.85
N VAL A 307 -7.34 -9.17 4.52
CA VAL A 307 -8.45 -8.28 4.90
C VAL A 307 -9.13 -7.65 3.69
N LEU A 308 -8.36 -7.23 2.69
CA LEU A 308 -8.89 -6.58 1.49
C LEU A 308 -9.43 -7.57 0.45
N PHE A 309 -9.02 -8.84 0.53
CA PHE A 309 -9.43 -9.94 -0.36
C PHE A 309 -9.90 -11.17 0.44
N PRO A 310 -11.08 -11.08 1.14
CA PRO A 310 -11.63 -12.21 1.87
C PRO A 310 -12.01 -13.34 0.90
N LEU A 311 -11.93 -14.59 1.37
CA LEU A 311 -12.16 -15.77 0.55
C LEU A 311 -13.65 -16.05 0.34
N LYS A 312 -14.00 -16.62 -0.82
CA LYS A 312 -15.32 -17.16 -1.12
C LYS A 312 -15.37 -18.68 -1.06
N ASP A 313 -14.22 -19.35 -1.08
CA ASP A 313 -14.13 -20.80 -1.08
C ASP A 313 -14.09 -21.32 0.35
N LEU A 314 -14.97 -22.28 0.68
CA LEU A 314 -15.11 -22.85 2.01
C LEU A 314 -13.83 -23.54 2.49
N LYS A 315 -13.26 -24.42 1.66
CA LYS A 315 -12.10 -25.21 2.05
C LYS A 315 -10.88 -24.41 2.52
N PRO A 316 -10.40 -23.36 1.81
CA PRO A 316 -9.31 -22.54 2.31
C PRO A 316 -9.64 -21.78 3.59
N ILE A 317 -10.92 -21.42 3.82
CA ILE A 317 -11.37 -20.77 5.05
C ILE A 317 -11.25 -21.76 6.22
N GLU A 318 -11.79 -22.98 6.06
CA GLU A 318 -11.71 -24.04 7.05
C GLU A 318 -10.26 -24.41 7.37
N GLU A 319 -9.39 -24.56 6.37
CA GLU A 319 -7.96 -24.84 6.56
C GLU A 319 -7.28 -23.75 7.41
N ARG A 320 -7.63 -22.49 7.25
CA ARG A 320 -7.10 -21.39 8.10
C ARG A 320 -7.64 -21.51 9.53
N GLN A 321 -8.93 -21.73 9.68
CA GLN A 321 -9.58 -21.88 11.00
C GLN A 321 -9.08 -23.09 11.76
N ASP A 322 -8.80 -24.21 11.09
CA ASP A 322 -8.24 -25.42 11.69
C ASP A 322 -6.86 -25.15 12.28
N VAL A 323 -6.00 -24.46 11.54
CA VAL A 323 -4.68 -24.04 12.04
C VAL A 323 -4.80 -23.08 13.21
N VAL A 324 -5.71 -22.10 13.13
CA VAL A 324 -5.95 -21.14 14.23
C VAL A 324 -6.42 -21.86 15.48
N ASP A 325 -7.37 -22.81 15.34
CA ASP A 325 -7.87 -23.61 16.45
C ASP A 325 -6.77 -24.50 17.07
N HIS A 326 -5.93 -25.10 16.21
CA HIS A 326 -4.79 -25.90 16.65
C HIS A 326 -3.80 -25.05 17.46
N LEU A 327 -3.41 -23.86 16.94
CA LEU A 327 -2.51 -22.95 17.66
C LEU A 327 -3.13 -22.42 18.96
N PHE A 328 -4.44 -22.17 18.95
CA PHE A 328 -5.15 -21.74 20.16
C PHE A 328 -5.10 -22.78 21.27
N ARG A 329 -5.18 -24.09 20.92
CA ARG A 329 -5.15 -25.20 21.87
C ARG A 329 -3.74 -25.65 22.26
N HIS A 330 -2.70 -25.27 21.53
CA HIS A 330 -1.31 -25.66 21.76
C HIS A 330 -0.41 -24.43 22.02
N PRO A 331 -0.44 -23.86 23.21
CA PRO A 331 0.31 -22.64 23.54
C PRO A 331 1.83 -22.79 23.36
N GLU A 332 2.38 -24.02 23.59
CA GLU A 332 3.81 -24.30 23.39
C GLU A 332 4.24 -24.11 21.93
N LEU A 333 3.42 -24.61 20.97
CA LEU A 333 3.68 -24.42 19.55
C LEU A 333 3.55 -22.94 19.17
N LYS A 334 2.54 -22.25 19.71
CA LYS A 334 2.34 -20.81 19.51
C LYS A 334 3.55 -19.99 19.96
N GLU A 335 4.08 -20.30 21.15
CA GLU A 335 5.26 -19.63 21.70
C GLU A 335 6.53 -19.92 20.88
N LEU A 336 6.73 -21.18 20.45
CA LEU A 336 7.84 -21.53 19.57
C LEU A 336 7.81 -20.76 18.25
N LEU A 337 6.65 -20.72 17.59
CA LEU A 337 6.48 -19.97 16.34
C LEU A 337 6.74 -18.48 16.56
N ASP A 338 6.26 -17.92 17.67
CA ASP A 338 6.47 -16.52 18.03
C ASP A 338 7.95 -16.18 18.12
N GLN A 339 8.70 -16.94 18.91
CA GLN A 339 10.14 -16.76 19.11
C GLN A 339 10.98 -16.96 17.84
N GLN A 340 10.61 -17.95 17.01
CA GLN A 340 11.38 -18.21 15.79
C GLN A 340 11.09 -17.22 14.68
N ILE A 341 9.81 -16.82 14.49
CA ILE A 341 9.44 -15.83 13.47
C ILE A 341 10.07 -14.45 13.76
N GLU A 342 10.23 -14.09 15.06
CA GLU A 342 10.92 -12.86 15.45
C GLU A 342 12.37 -12.80 14.94
N GLN A 343 13.05 -13.92 14.84
CA GLN A 343 14.43 -13.99 14.35
C GLN A 343 14.54 -13.92 12.82
N ILE A 344 13.45 -14.19 12.10
CA ILE A 344 13.48 -14.29 10.63
C ILE A 344 13.62 -12.92 9.97
N GLY A 345 12.90 -11.90 10.44
CA GLY A 345 12.90 -10.58 9.81
C GLY A 345 12.17 -10.55 8.46
N ASP A 346 12.67 -9.77 7.50
CA ASP A 346 12.05 -9.59 6.18
C ASP A 346 12.79 -10.33 5.06
N LEU A 347 12.54 -11.63 4.94
CA LEU A 347 13.17 -12.48 3.94
C LEU A 347 12.86 -12.04 2.51
N GLU A 348 11.65 -11.57 2.22
CA GLU A 348 11.26 -11.14 0.88
C GLU A 348 12.16 -9.99 0.40
N ARG A 349 12.36 -8.98 1.24
CA ARG A 349 13.17 -7.81 0.89
C ARG A 349 14.67 -8.11 0.90
N ILE A 350 15.14 -8.95 1.82
CA ILE A 350 16.55 -9.36 1.83
C ILE A 350 16.89 -10.10 0.55
N ILE A 351 16.07 -11.06 0.13
CA ILE A 351 16.36 -11.86 -1.07
C ILE A 351 16.25 -11.05 -2.37
N SER A 352 15.34 -10.05 -2.40
CA SER A 352 15.27 -9.10 -3.52
C SER A 352 16.54 -8.25 -3.63
N LYS A 353 17.14 -7.82 -2.50
CA LYS A 353 18.42 -7.11 -2.47
C LYS A 353 19.59 -8.00 -2.92
N VAL A 354 19.53 -9.31 -2.63
CA VAL A 354 20.48 -10.29 -3.16
C VAL A 354 20.44 -10.31 -4.69
N ALA A 355 19.24 -10.41 -5.27
CA ALA A 355 19.04 -10.45 -6.72
C ALA A 355 19.62 -9.22 -7.43
N VAL A 356 19.45 -8.03 -6.85
CA VAL A 356 19.97 -6.77 -7.42
C VAL A 356 21.40 -6.45 -7.01
N GLY A 357 22.06 -7.32 -6.23
CA GLY A 357 23.45 -7.12 -5.77
C GLY A 357 23.63 -5.98 -4.76
N ARG A 358 22.56 -5.60 -4.02
CA ARG A 358 22.55 -4.49 -3.04
C ARG A 358 22.45 -4.95 -1.59
N VAL A 359 22.53 -6.25 -1.36
CA VAL A 359 22.49 -6.81 -0.01
C VAL A 359 23.77 -6.44 0.75
N SER A 360 23.62 -5.99 1.98
CA SER A 360 24.74 -5.68 2.87
C SER A 360 25.28 -6.94 3.58
N PRO A 361 26.55 -6.94 4.07
CA PRO A 361 27.08 -8.05 4.83
C PRO A 361 26.25 -8.41 6.08
N ARG A 362 25.65 -7.42 6.75
CA ARG A 362 24.77 -7.62 7.91
C ARG A 362 23.47 -8.31 7.52
N GLU A 363 22.90 -7.95 6.36
CA GLU A 363 21.70 -8.61 5.86
C GLU A 363 21.96 -10.06 5.45
N VAL A 364 23.16 -10.38 4.95
CA VAL A 364 23.58 -11.77 4.68
C VAL A 364 23.68 -12.57 6.00
N VAL A 365 24.18 -11.96 7.07
CA VAL A 365 24.18 -12.58 8.40
C VAL A 365 22.76 -12.76 8.92
N GLN A 366 21.89 -11.75 8.72
CA GLN A 366 20.46 -11.86 9.08
C GLN A 366 19.78 -13.00 8.31
N LEU A 367 20.10 -13.16 7.02
CA LEU A 367 19.61 -14.29 6.21
C LEU A 367 20.04 -15.63 6.80
N LYS A 368 21.29 -15.77 7.22
CA LYS A 368 21.78 -16.98 7.92
C LYS A 368 20.96 -17.28 9.18
N VAL A 369 20.68 -16.28 10.00
CA VAL A 369 19.88 -16.41 11.23
C VAL A 369 18.45 -16.81 10.88
N ALA A 370 17.85 -16.16 9.90
CA ALA A 370 16.51 -16.46 9.42
C ALA A 370 16.37 -17.91 8.92
N LEU A 371 17.30 -18.37 8.09
CA LEU A 371 17.34 -19.76 7.59
C LEU A 371 17.52 -20.77 8.73
N ALA A 372 18.29 -20.44 9.77
CA ALA A 372 18.45 -21.29 10.94
C ALA A 372 17.14 -21.39 11.75
N ALA A 373 16.38 -20.30 11.88
CA ALA A 373 15.10 -20.26 12.57
C ALA A 373 13.99 -21.05 11.85
N LEU A 374 14.13 -21.31 10.55
CA LEU A 374 13.18 -22.15 9.80
C LEU A 374 13.22 -23.62 10.22
N GLU A 375 14.35 -24.13 10.68
CA GLU A 375 14.50 -25.54 11.04
C GLU A 375 13.57 -25.97 12.20
N PRO A 376 13.58 -25.30 13.38
CA PRO A 376 12.64 -25.63 14.45
C PRO A 376 11.18 -25.42 14.04
N ILE A 377 10.86 -24.42 13.21
CA ILE A 377 9.50 -24.22 12.68
C ILE A 377 9.09 -25.44 11.83
N LYS A 378 9.96 -25.86 10.91
CA LYS A 378 9.75 -27.03 10.06
C LYS A 378 9.46 -28.27 10.89
N VAL A 379 10.32 -28.59 11.86
CA VAL A 379 10.18 -29.77 12.74
C VAL A 379 8.85 -29.72 13.49
N ALA A 380 8.51 -28.58 14.08
CA ALA A 380 7.28 -28.39 14.83
C ALA A 380 6.03 -28.54 13.94
N CYS A 381 6.04 -27.97 12.74
CA CYS A 381 4.93 -28.07 11.79
C CYS A 381 4.75 -29.51 11.28
N VAL A 382 5.83 -30.22 10.92
CA VAL A 382 5.77 -31.60 10.42
C VAL A 382 5.29 -32.56 11.51
N SER A 383 5.69 -32.35 12.77
CA SER A 383 5.25 -33.17 13.91
C SER A 383 3.86 -32.84 14.43
N SER A 384 3.24 -31.78 13.94
CA SER A 384 1.86 -31.39 14.29
C SER A 384 0.84 -32.40 13.80
N GLN A 385 -0.30 -32.49 14.50
CA GLN A 385 -1.44 -33.31 14.06
C GLN A 385 -2.32 -32.60 13.02
N GLU A 386 -2.08 -31.32 12.76
CA GLU A 386 -2.86 -30.52 11.82
C GLU A 386 -2.32 -30.65 10.38
N PRO A 387 -3.12 -31.22 9.43
CA PRO A 387 -2.63 -31.48 8.07
C PRO A 387 -2.13 -30.24 7.31
N SER A 388 -2.72 -29.09 7.58
CA SER A 388 -2.32 -27.84 6.92
C SER A 388 -0.97 -27.34 7.43
N LEU A 389 -0.66 -27.52 8.72
CA LEU A 389 0.66 -27.24 9.28
C LEU A 389 1.70 -28.24 8.76
N GLN A 390 1.37 -29.53 8.67
CA GLN A 390 2.27 -30.54 8.11
C GLN A 390 2.68 -30.16 6.68
N ARG A 391 1.72 -29.80 5.81
CA ARG A 391 1.99 -29.36 4.44
C ARG A 391 2.90 -28.12 4.40
N ILE A 392 2.72 -27.17 5.31
CA ILE A 392 3.61 -26.00 5.40
C ILE A 392 5.02 -26.46 5.80
N GLY A 393 5.14 -27.30 6.83
CA GLY A 393 6.43 -27.82 7.29
C GLY A 393 7.18 -28.62 6.22
N GLU A 394 6.48 -29.45 5.44
CA GLU A 394 7.07 -30.22 4.34
C GLU A 394 7.66 -29.32 3.23
N GLN A 395 7.03 -28.18 2.95
CA GLN A 395 7.46 -27.23 1.93
C GLN A 395 8.59 -26.31 2.39
N LEU A 396 8.77 -26.09 3.70
CA LEU A 396 9.84 -25.26 4.24
C LEU A 396 11.22 -25.86 3.93
N ASN A 397 12.13 -25.01 3.46
CA ASN A 397 13.49 -25.38 3.11
C ASN A 397 14.52 -24.47 3.83
N ALA A 398 15.13 -24.95 4.88
CA ALA A 398 16.13 -24.20 5.64
C ALA A 398 17.44 -23.95 4.88
N CYS A 399 17.54 -24.32 3.60
CA CYS A 399 18.68 -24.08 2.70
C CYS A 399 20.04 -24.33 3.36
N ALA A 400 20.22 -25.52 3.99
CA ALA A 400 21.35 -25.84 4.88
C ALA A 400 22.71 -25.56 4.27
N LEU A 401 22.92 -25.92 2.99
CA LEU A 401 24.22 -25.74 2.30
C LEU A 401 24.64 -24.28 2.23
N ILE A 402 23.75 -23.39 1.83
CA ILE A 402 24.07 -21.97 1.73
C ILE A 402 24.18 -21.32 3.10
N ARG A 403 23.36 -21.73 4.07
CA ARG A 403 23.43 -21.30 5.46
C ARG A 403 24.81 -21.63 6.07
N GLU A 404 25.30 -22.84 5.89
CA GLU A 404 26.64 -23.28 6.34
C GLU A 404 27.75 -22.52 5.62
N ARG A 405 27.59 -22.25 4.33
CA ARG A 405 28.54 -21.45 3.56
C ARG A 405 28.63 -20.03 4.12
N ILE A 406 27.50 -19.36 4.38
CA ILE A 406 27.48 -18.02 4.99
C ILE A 406 28.17 -18.06 6.36
N ALA A 407 27.84 -19.06 7.19
CA ALA A 407 28.43 -19.21 8.53
C ALA A 407 29.95 -19.36 8.51
N ARG A 408 30.49 -20.05 7.50
CA ARG A 408 31.93 -20.25 7.32
C ARG A 408 32.63 -19.04 6.75
N GLU A 409 32.01 -18.34 5.78
CA GLU A 409 32.66 -17.32 4.98
C GLU A 409 32.52 -15.89 5.52
N ILE A 410 31.45 -15.58 6.25
CA ILE A 410 31.17 -14.23 6.76
C ILE A 410 31.41 -14.16 8.27
N GLN A 411 31.98 -13.06 8.75
CA GLN A 411 32.09 -12.79 10.18
C GLN A 411 30.72 -12.64 10.83
N ASN A 412 30.61 -12.95 12.14
CA ASN A 412 29.33 -12.89 12.84
C ASN A 412 28.79 -11.46 13.02
N ASP A 413 29.66 -10.46 13.16
CA ASP A 413 29.27 -9.04 13.23
C ASP A 413 30.08 -8.24 12.19
N PRO A 414 29.75 -8.36 10.90
CA PRO A 414 30.42 -7.62 9.86
C PRO A 414 29.97 -6.15 9.82
N PRO A 415 30.78 -5.24 9.24
CA PRO A 415 30.34 -3.88 9.00
C PRO A 415 29.17 -3.84 8.00
N SER A 416 28.38 -2.76 8.04
CA SER A 416 27.23 -2.58 7.13
C SER A 416 27.67 -2.33 5.67
N LEU A 417 28.87 -1.79 5.45
CA LEU A 417 29.36 -1.39 4.14
C LEU A 417 30.56 -2.24 3.75
N VAL A 418 30.54 -2.76 2.53
CA VAL A 418 31.60 -3.62 1.97
C VAL A 418 32.96 -2.90 1.96
N ASN A 419 32.98 -1.62 1.67
CA ASN A 419 34.21 -0.82 1.59
C ASN A 419 34.92 -0.55 2.94
N LYS A 420 34.32 -0.96 4.07
CA LYS A 420 34.98 -0.87 5.38
C LYS A 420 35.93 -2.01 5.67
N GLY A 421 35.86 -3.10 4.92
CA GLY A 421 36.63 -4.32 5.17
C GLY A 421 36.20 -5.05 6.45
N GLY A 422 36.83 -6.20 6.73
CA GLY A 422 36.52 -7.00 7.90
C GLY A 422 35.22 -7.82 7.76
N ILE A 423 34.88 -8.22 6.55
CA ILE A 423 33.65 -8.95 6.23
C ILE A 423 33.86 -10.45 6.27
N ILE A 424 34.94 -10.91 5.64
CA ILE A 424 35.25 -12.32 5.42
C ILE A 424 35.87 -12.91 6.69
N ALA A 425 35.43 -14.09 7.07
CA ALA A 425 35.99 -14.81 8.21
C ALA A 425 37.45 -15.24 7.97
N GLN A 426 38.18 -15.48 9.04
CA GLN A 426 39.53 -16.02 8.98
C GLN A 426 39.50 -17.47 8.47
N GLY A 427 40.49 -17.87 7.67
CA GLY A 427 40.62 -19.24 7.13
C GLY A 427 39.84 -19.48 5.83
N VAL A 428 39.14 -18.50 5.30
CA VAL A 428 38.39 -18.60 4.04
C VAL A 428 39.31 -18.49 2.83
N SER A 429 40.25 -17.58 2.90
CA SER A 429 41.25 -17.34 1.82
C SER A 429 42.63 -17.20 2.41
N PRO A 430 43.58 -18.11 2.06
CA PRO A 430 44.96 -18.01 2.51
C PRO A 430 45.59 -16.69 2.08
N GLU A 431 45.32 -16.20 0.87
CA GLU A 431 45.79 -14.91 0.37
C GLU A 431 45.34 -13.74 1.24
N LEU A 432 44.05 -13.76 1.66
CA LEU A 432 43.50 -12.73 2.51
C LEU A 432 44.13 -12.75 3.90
N ASP A 433 44.34 -13.92 4.46
CA ASP A 433 44.95 -14.07 5.78
C ASP A 433 46.45 -13.66 5.78
N GLU A 434 47.15 -13.92 4.69
CA GLU A 434 48.52 -13.43 4.50
C GLU A 434 48.57 -11.89 4.41
N LEU A 435 47.70 -11.27 3.61
CA LEU A 435 47.59 -9.81 3.50
C LEU A 435 47.24 -9.16 4.83
N ARG A 436 46.31 -9.74 5.61
CA ARG A 436 45.95 -9.27 6.95
C ARG A 436 47.14 -9.38 7.92
N SER A 437 47.92 -10.45 7.82
CA SER A 437 49.15 -10.63 8.61
C SER A 437 50.17 -9.54 8.30
N ILE A 438 50.37 -9.20 7.03
CA ILE A 438 51.25 -8.12 6.60
C ILE A 438 50.79 -6.77 7.11
N ALA A 439 49.50 -6.45 6.99
CA ALA A 439 48.90 -5.20 7.48
C ALA A 439 48.98 -5.05 9.02
N TYR A 440 48.78 -6.16 9.75
CA TYR A 440 48.90 -6.20 11.21
C TYR A 440 50.34 -6.08 11.67
N SER A 441 51.26 -6.87 11.10
CA SER A 441 52.73 -6.79 11.41
C SER A 441 53.29 -5.43 11.06
N GLY A 442 52.76 -4.79 10.01
CA GLY A 442 53.16 -3.43 9.65
C GLY A 442 52.76 -2.38 10.72
N LYS A 443 51.61 -2.52 11.33
CA LYS A 443 51.19 -1.64 12.47
C LYS A 443 52.03 -1.86 13.71
N ASP A 444 52.35 -3.09 14.04
CA ASP A 444 53.25 -3.41 15.16
C ASP A 444 54.67 -2.89 14.92
N TYR A 445 55.12 -2.96 13.67
CA TYR A 445 56.41 -2.39 13.29
C TYR A 445 56.45 -0.86 13.46
N LEU A 446 55.39 -0.15 13.07
CA LEU A 446 55.31 1.31 13.30
C LEU A 446 55.36 1.70 14.79
N LEU A 447 54.80 0.86 15.66
CA LEU A 447 54.93 1.03 17.10
C LEU A 447 56.40 0.82 17.59
N LYS A 448 57.07 -0.20 17.04
CA LYS A 448 58.49 -0.45 17.33
C LYS A 448 59.38 0.70 16.80
N VAL A 449 59.09 1.21 15.60
CA VAL A 449 59.78 2.38 15.03
C VAL A 449 59.52 3.61 15.94
N GLN A 450 58.32 3.83 16.35
CA GLN A 450 58.01 4.94 17.28
C GLN A 450 58.80 4.84 18.56
N GLN A 451 58.87 3.66 19.16
CA GLN A 451 59.61 3.44 20.38
C GLN A 451 61.13 3.63 20.19
N ARG A 452 61.69 3.01 19.12
CA ARG A 452 63.12 3.12 18.77
C ARG A 452 63.51 4.60 18.53
N GLU A 453 62.78 5.30 17.66
CA GLU A 453 63.04 6.71 17.36
C GLU A 453 62.90 7.61 18.60
N SER A 454 61.92 7.29 19.51
CA SER A 454 61.80 7.98 20.78
C SER A 454 63.00 7.77 21.71
N GLU A 455 63.55 6.57 21.76
CA GLU A 455 64.74 6.23 22.54
C GLU A 455 66.03 6.85 21.93
N GLU A 456 66.24 6.75 20.61
CA GLU A 456 67.38 7.27 19.91
C GLU A 456 67.44 8.81 19.92
N THR A 457 66.33 9.49 19.72
CA THR A 457 66.28 10.96 19.72
C THR A 457 66.11 11.59 21.09
N GLY A 458 65.73 10.81 22.10
CA GLY A 458 65.41 11.31 23.43
C GLY A 458 64.16 12.22 23.45
N ILE A 459 63.20 11.97 22.54
CA ILE A 459 61.95 12.68 22.42
C ILE A 459 60.79 11.82 22.97
N PRO A 460 60.39 11.93 24.22
CA PRO A 460 59.40 11.04 24.83
C PRO A 460 57.96 11.26 24.33
N SER A 461 57.70 12.39 23.68
CA SER A 461 56.38 12.74 23.16
C SER A 461 56.21 12.49 21.65
N LEU A 462 57.13 11.75 21.04
CA LEU A 462 57.07 11.38 19.66
C LEU A 462 55.85 10.48 19.37
N LYS A 463 55.12 10.82 18.31
CA LYS A 463 54.00 10.00 17.84
C LYS A 463 54.10 9.74 16.34
N ILE A 464 53.80 8.54 15.95
CA ILE A 464 53.56 8.25 14.55
C ILE A 464 52.02 8.37 14.28
N GLY A 465 51.65 9.19 13.29
CA GLY A 465 50.28 9.40 12.85
C GLY A 465 50.17 9.22 11.33
N PHE A 466 48.97 9.18 10.83
CA PHE A 466 48.63 9.08 9.42
C PHE A 466 47.86 10.31 8.93
N ASN A 467 48.15 10.79 7.73
CA ASN A 467 47.44 11.89 7.08
C ASN A 467 47.23 11.54 5.61
N ASN A 468 46.02 11.75 5.09
CA ASN A 468 45.60 11.41 3.72
C ASN A 468 46.42 12.16 2.61
N VAL A 469 47.12 13.23 2.93
CA VAL A 469 47.86 14.06 1.97
C VAL A 469 49.29 13.60 1.78
N PHE A 470 49.96 13.18 2.88
CA PHE A 470 51.40 12.84 2.87
C PHE A 470 51.75 11.56 3.63
N GLY A 471 50.77 10.75 4.01
CA GLY A 471 50.93 9.42 4.56
C GLY A 471 51.31 9.37 6.04
N TYR A 472 52.07 8.35 6.44
CA TYR A 472 52.57 8.23 7.79
C TYR A 472 53.64 9.28 8.09
N TYR A 473 53.53 9.88 9.28
CA TYR A 473 54.44 10.93 9.72
C TYR A 473 54.79 10.77 11.19
N ILE A 474 55.94 11.30 11.57
CA ILE A 474 56.38 11.46 12.94
C ILE A 474 56.02 12.87 13.40
N GLU A 475 55.24 13.00 14.46
CA GLU A 475 54.87 14.29 15.04
C GLU A 475 55.73 14.58 16.26
N VAL A 476 56.44 15.68 16.18
CA VAL A 476 57.34 16.17 17.26
C VAL A 476 56.84 17.52 17.74
N ARG A 477 56.66 17.66 19.06
CA ARG A 477 56.30 18.94 19.65
C ARG A 477 57.43 19.95 19.51
N ASN A 478 57.07 21.23 19.37
CA ASN A 478 58.05 22.32 19.17
C ASN A 478 59.12 22.41 20.27
N ALA A 479 58.83 21.96 21.49
CA ALA A 479 59.78 21.88 22.60
C ALA A 479 60.96 20.95 22.39
N HIS A 480 60.88 20.04 21.42
CA HIS A 480 61.92 19.05 21.11
C HIS A 480 62.45 19.14 19.67
N LYS A 481 62.18 20.24 19.00
CA LYS A 481 62.55 20.46 17.59
C LYS A 481 64.06 20.37 17.36
N GLU A 482 64.88 20.79 18.29
CA GLU A 482 66.34 20.76 18.20
C GLU A 482 66.94 19.33 18.25
N LYS A 483 66.13 18.35 18.71
CA LYS A 483 66.55 16.96 18.81
C LYS A 483 66.23 16.14 17.58
N VAL A 484 65.62 16.77 16.59
CA VAL A 484 65.21 16.06 15.36
C VAL A 484 66.43 15.74 14.47
N PRO A 485 66.64 14.49 14.06
CA PRO A 485 67.76 14.13 13.18
C PRO A 485 67.67 14.86 11.83
N PRO A 486 68.79 15.22 11.24
CA PRO A 486 68.86 15.88 9.93
C PRO A 486 68.34 15.01 8.78
N SER A 487 68.28 13.70 8.96
CA SER A 487 67.76 12.74 8.01
C SER A 487 66.23 12.77 7.88
N TRP A 488 65.50 13.38 8.78
CA TRP A 488 64.06 13.50 8.76
C TRP A 488 63.61 14.67 7.88
N ILE A 489 62.68 14.38 6.94
CA ILE A 489 62.22 15.39 6.02
C ILE A 489 60.97 16.03 6.60
N ARG A 490 61.03 17.36 6.89
CA ARG A 490 59.84 18.10 7.37
C ARG A 490 58.79 18.27 6.28
N LYS A 491 57.55 17.92 6.55
CA LYS A 491 56.41 18.02 5.64
C LYS A 491 55.37 19.07 6.04
N GLN A 492 55.17 19.28 7.36
CA GLN A 492 54.20 20.24 7.83
C GLN A 492 54.64 20.84 9.16
N THR A 493 54.42 22.14 9.28
CA THR A 493 54.58 22.89 10.55
C THR A 493 53.16 23.23 11.08
N LEU A 494 52.92 22.85 12.32
CA LEU A 494 51.70 23.17 13.08
C LEU A 494 52.03 24.19 14.16
N VAL A 495 50.97 24.73 14.81
CA VAL A 495 51.17 25.72 15.90
C VAL A 495 52.00 25.16 17.03
N ASN A 496 51.83 23.90 17.43
CA ASN A 496 52.46 23.28 18.58
C ASN A 496 53.38 22.08 18.25
N ALA A 497 53.52 21.71 16.99
CA ALA A 497 54.33 20.55 16.57
C ALA A 497 54.77 20.69 15.12
N GLU A 498 55.77 19.89 14.73
CA GLU A 498 56.18 19.70 13.35
C GLU A 498 56.02 18.23 12.95
N ARG A 499 55.72 17.97 11.68
CA ARG A 499 55.51 16.65 11.12
C ARG A 499 56.64 16.30 10.14
N TYR A 500 57.24 15.13 10.35
CA TYR A 500 58.37 14.64 9.59
C TYR A 500 58.05 13.29 8.95
N ILE A 501 58.75 12.99 7.87
CA ILE A 501 58.77 11.66 7.26
C ILE A 501 60.18 11.15 7.17
N THR A 502 60.30 9.82 7.22
CA THR A 502 61.59 9.11 6.96
C THR A 502 61.41 8.20 5.75
N GLU A 503 62.52 7.82 5.11
CA GLU A 503 62.50 6.92 3.97
C GLU A 503 61.96 5.53 4.36
N GLU A 504 62.29 5.11 5.57
CA GLU A 504 61.79 3.88 6.19
C GLU A 504 60.28 3.88 6.35
N LEU A 505 59.72 4.96 6.89
CA LEU A 505 58.26 5.14 7.02
C LEU A 505 57.56 5.10 5.66
N LYS A 506 58.17 5.70 4.64
CA LYS A 506 57.58 5.72 3.32
C LYS A 506 57.57 4.33 2.66
N THR A 507 58.62 3.56 2.81
CA THR A 507 58.71 2.18 2.31
C THR A 507 57.69 1.27 2.98
N TYR A 508 57.47 1.42 4.30
CA TYR A 508 56.45 0.66 5.04
C TYR A 508 55.05 1.11 4.72
N GLU A 509 54.84 2.40 4.51
CA GLU A 509 53.56 2.96 4.08
C GLU A 509 53.10 2.30 2.77
N GLU A 510 53.97 2.23 1.76
CA GLU A 510 53.67 1.59 0.48
C GLU A 510 53.23 0.11 0.66
N LYS A 511 53.90 -0.61 1.58
CA LYS A 511 53.58 -2.01 1.88
C LYS A 511 52.21 -2.14 2.62
N ILE A 512 51.96 -1.29 3.62
CA ILE A 512 50.69 -1.35 4.41
C ILE A 512 49.51 -0.90 3.58
N LEU A 513 49.60 0.23 2.89
CA LEU A 513 48.51 0.75 2.06
C LEU A 513 48.20 -0.18 0.89
N GLY A 514 49.26 -0.75 0.25
CA GLY A 514 49.08 -1.73 -0.81
C GLY A 514 48.43 -3.03 -0.31
N ALA A 515 48.69 -3.45 0.93
CA ALA A 515 48.02 -4.59 1.55
C ALA A 515 46.57 -4.27 1.91
N GLU A 516 46.27 -3.08 2.47
CA GLU A 516 44.91 -2.64 2.84
C GLU A 516 44.02 -2.52 1.60
N GLU A 517 44.46 -1.92 0.51
CA GLU A 517 43.72 -1.84 -0.75
C GLU A 517 43.42 -3.23 -1.34
N ARG A 518 44.41 -4.15 -1.30
CA ARG A 518 44.23 -5.53 -1.75
C ARG A 518 43.25 -6.30 -0.86
N ILE A 519 43.27 -6.10 0.45
CA ILE A 519 42.32 -6.70 1.40
C ILE A 519 40.93 -6.27 1.02
N LEU A 520 40.67 -4.96 0.86
CA LEU A 520 39.34 -4.45 0.52
C LEU A 520 38.85 -5.00 -0.82
N SER A 521 39.70 -5.02 -1.84
CA SER A 521 39.35 -5.56 -3.16
C SER A 521 39.04 -7.06 -3.11
N LEU A 522 39.85 -7.84 -2.37
CA LEU A 522 39.66 -9.29 -2.25
C LEU A 522 38.43 -9.64 -1.43
N GLU A 523 38.21 -8.93 -0.32
CA GLU A 523 36.99 -9.12 0.48
C GLU A 523 35.72 -8.77 -0.32
N ALA A 524 35.74 -7.68 -1.10
CA ALA A 524 34.64 -7.32 -1.97
C ALA A 524 34.35 -8.39 -3.03
N ARG A 525 35.42 -8.97 -3.63
CA ARG A 525 35.26 -10.06 -4.59
C ARG A 525 34.67 -11.31 -3.95
N LEU A 526 35.23 -11.77 -2.83
CA LEU A 526 34.71 -12.95 -2.10
C LEU A 526 33.28 -12.78 -1.63
N PHE A 527 32.92 -11.58 -1.18
CA PHE A 527 31.54 -11.25 -0.82
C PHE A 527 30.62 -11.31 -2.03
N ASN A 528 31.00 -10.73 -3.17
CA ASN A 528 30.22 -10.79 -4.40
C ASN A 528 30.08 -12.23 -4.92
N ASP A 529 31.09 -13.07 -4.82
CA ASP A 529 31.03 -14.49 -5.18
C ASP A 529 30.02 -15.24 -4.31
N LEU A 530 29.91 -14.90 -3.03
CA LEU A 530 28.88 -15.43 -2.13
C LEU A 530 27.50 -14.93 -2.51
N VAL A 531 27.33 -13.63 -2.81
CA VAL A 531 26.05 -13.05 -3.24
C VAL A 531 25.56 -13.68 -4.54
N LEU A 532 26.47 -13.95 -5.50
CA LEU A 532 26.13 -14.68 -6.72
C LEU A 532 25.65 -16.11 -6.43
N ALA A 533 26.29 -16.80 -5.51
CA ALA A 533 25.84 -18.14 -5.11
C ALA A 533 24.50 -18.13 -4.39
N LEU A 534 24.17 -17.05 -3.67
CA LEU A 534 22.85 -16.85 -3.06
C LEU A 534 21.72 -16.73 -4.09
N SER A 535 22.03 -16.28 -5.30
CA SER A 535 21.03 -16.11 -6.38
C SER A 535 20.34 -17.43 -6.76
N ASP A 536 21.02 -18.57 -6.63
CA ASP A 536 20.45 -19.89 -6.90
C ASP A 536 19.39 -20.29 -5.86
N TYR A 537 19.39 -19.64 -4.70
CA TYR A 537 18.46 -19.90 -3.60
C TYR A 537 17.28 -18.90 -3.54
N ILE A 538 17.19 -17.97 -4.49
CA ILE A 538 16.08 -17.00 -4.53
C ILE A 538 14.70 -17.70 -4.52
N PRO A 539 14.40 -18.66 -5.42
CA PRO A 539 13.07 -19.27 -5.45
C PRO A 539 12.70 -20.03 -4.16
N PRO A 540 13.53 -20.91 -3.59
CA PRO A 540 13.17 -21.59 -2.36
C PRO A 540 12.99 -20.61 -1.16
N ILE A 541 13.82 -19.58 -1.05
CA ILE A 541 13.70 -18.59 0.02
C ILE A 541 12.43 -17.74 -0.14
N GLN A 542 11.99 -17.42 -1.36
CA GLN A 542 10.71 -16.76 -1.59
C GLN A 542 9.51 -17.63 -1.18
N ILE A 543 9.58 -18.94 -1.41
CA ILE A 543 8.57 -19.89 -0.94
C ILE A 543 8.54 -19.89 0.59
N ASP A 544 9.69 -19.98 1.24
CA ASP A 544 9.81 -19.92 2.69
C ASP A 544 9.23 -18.62 3.26
N ALA A 545 9.56 -17.48 2.65
CA ALA A 545 9.04 -16.18 3.06
C ALA A 545 7.50 -16.12 3.00
N ASN A 546 6.90 -16.68 1.95
CA ASN A 546 5.44 -16.77 1.81
C ASN A 546 4.83 -17.68 2.87
N LEU A 547 5.43 -18.85 3.13
CA LEU A 547 4.95 -19.79 4.13
C LEU A 547 5.06 -19.22 5.56
N VAL A 548 6.15 -18.54 5.86
CA VAL A 548 6.35 -17.85 7.14
C VAL A 548 5.33 -16.72 7.30
N GLY A 549 5.11 -15.92 6.26
CA GLY A 549 4.08 -14.85 6.27
C GLY A 549 2.68 -15.43 6.54
N ARG A 550 2.36 -16.57 5.93
CA ARG A 550 1.10 -17.29 6.18
C ARG A 550 0.99 -17.81 7.62
N LEU A 551 2.04 -18.40 8.16
CA LEU A 551 2.09 -18.86 9.55
C LEU A 551 1.93 -17.69 10.53
N ASP A 552 2.59 -16.58 10.26
CA ASP A 552 2.53 -15.38 11.08
C ASP A 552 1.13 -14.75 11.11
N CYS A 553 0.41 -14.73 9.97
CA CYS A 553 -0.99 -14.32 9.92
C CYS A 553 -1.88 -15.24 10.78
N LEU A 554 -1.72 -16.56 10.67
CA LEU A 554 -2.50 -17.53 11.43
C LEU A 554 -2.17 -17.46 12.92
N LEU A 555 -0.90 -17.26 13.27
CA LEU A 555 -0.45 -17.00 14.63
C LEU A 555 -1.06 -15.70 15.18
N SER A 556 -1.11 -14.64 14.37
CA SER A 556 -1.77 -13.39 14.72
C SER A 556 -3.25 -13.60 15.05
N PHE A 557 -3.98 -14.39 14.25
CA PHE A 557 -5.37 -14.72 14.51
C PHE A 557 -5.55 -15.50 15.81
N ALA A 558 -4.68 -16.44 16.12
CA ALA A 558 -4.72 -17.18 17.38
C ALA A 558 -4.47 -16.28 18.61
N LYS A 559 -3.50 -15.34 18.51
CA LYS A 559 -3.23 -14.33 19.54
C LYS A 559 -4.42 -13.39 19.77
N VAL A 560 -5.04 -12.94 18.68
CA VAL A 560 -6.22 -12.07 18.71
C VAL A 560 -7.40 -12.82 19.34
N ALA A 561 -7.62 -14.08 18.96
CA ALA A 561 -8.69 -14.90 19.49
C ALA A 561 -8.59 -15.05 21.02
N GLU A 562 -7.37 -15.29 21.52
CA GLU A 562 -7.10 -15.42 22.96
C GLU A 562 -7.30 -14.08 23.69
N SER A 563 -6.65 -13.01 23.19
CA SER A 563 -6.65 -11.71 23.87
C SER A 563 -8.03 -11.01 23.85
N ASN A 564 -8.82 -11.23 22.79
CA ASN A 564 -10.09 -10.56 22.58
C ASN A 564 -11.31 -11.48 22.81
N ARG A 565 -11.08 -12.73 23.24
CA ARG A 565 -12.14 -13.72 23.47
C ARG A 565 -13.01 -13.91 22.22
N TYR A 566 -12.37 -14.13 21.08
CA TYR A 566 -13.04 -14.48 19.85
C TYR A 566 -13.27 -15.99 19.79
N ILE A 567 -14.33 -16.40 19.12
CA ILE A 567 -14.71 -17.80 18.96
C ILE A 567 -14.58 -18.25 17.51
N ARG A 568 -14.41 -19.53 17.30
CA ARG A 568 -14.42 -20.14 15.97
C ARG A 568 -15.84 -20.06 15.38
N PRO A 569 -16.06 -19.36 14.23
CA PRO A 569 -17.35 -19.37 13.56
C PRO A 569 -17.51 -20.66 12.75
N VAL A 570 -18.74 -21.09 12.54
CA VAL A 570 -19.10 -22.10 11.53
C VAL A 570 -19.33 -21.39 10.22
N VAL A 571 -18.53 -21.69 9.21
CA VAL A 571 -18.71 -21.17 7.84
C VAL A 571 -19.21 -22.31 6.97
N ASP A 572 -20.25 -22.07 6.18
CA ASP A 572 -20.85 -23.09 5.32
C ASP A 572 -21.42 -22.48 4.00
N GLU A 573 -21.93 -23.30 3.14
CA GLU A 573 -22.51 -22.88 1.84
C GLU A 573 -23.99 -22.43 1.95
N SER A 574 -24.55 -22.34 3.17
CA SER A 574 -25.91 -21.87 3.39
C SER A 574 -26.05 -20.37 3.11
N ASP A 575 -27.28 -19.91 3.06
CA ASP A 575 -27.62 -18.48 2.93
C ASP A 575 -27.92 -17.81 4.29
N VAL A 576 -27.50 -18.43 5.40
CA VAL A 576 -27.83 -18.00 6.76
C VAL A 576 -26.66 -17.20 7.34
N ILE A 577 -26.94 -16.07 7.95
CA ILE A 577 -26.06 -15.34 8.87
C ILE A 577 -26.77 -15.36 10.24
N ASP A 578 -26.24 -16.15 11.18
CA ASP A 578 -26.75 -16.25 12.55
C ASP A 578 -25.64 -15.93 13.54
N ILE A 579 -25.70 -14.74 14.12
CA ILE A 579 -24.70 -14.23 15.06
C ILE A 579 -25.40 -14.06 16.41
N LYS A 580 -24.89 -14.72 17.45
CA LYS A 580 -25.34 -14.58 18.84
C LYS A 580 -24.25 -13.87 19.64
N GLY A 581 -24.67 -12.91 20.44
CA GLY A 581 -23.75 -12.15 21.29
C GLY A 581 -22.62 -11.46 20.49
N GLY A 582 -22.94 -10.96 19.28
CA GLY A 582 -21.95 -10.29 18.43
C GLY A 582 -21.48 -8.96 19.02
N ARG A 583 -20.19 -8.69 18.90
CA ARG A 583 -19.51 -7.47 19.35
C ARG A 583 -18.77 -6.79 18.19
N HIS A 584 -18.59 -5.49 18.28
CA HIS A 584 -17.85 -4.74 17.25
C HIS A 584 -16.35 -4.79 17.52
N ALA A 585 -15.62 -5.46 16.65
CA ALA A 585 -14.18 -5.75 16.81
C ALA A 585 -13.32 -4.53 17.15
N VAL A 586 -13.62 -3.37 16.55
CA VAL A 586 -12.85 -2.14 16.75
C VAL A 586 -13.36 -1.35 17.96
N ILE A 587 -14.67 -1.09 18.03
CA ILE A 587 -15.26 -0.25 19.10
C ILE A 587 -15.02 -0.86 20.48
N GLU A 588 -15.15 -2.19 20.64
CA GLU A 588 -14.92 -2.81 21.94
C GLU A 588 -13.49 -2.59 22.49
N ARG A 589 -12.53 -2.32 21.63
CA ARG A 589 -11.13 -2.05 22.00
C ARG A 589 -10.87 -0.58 22.35
N GLN A 590 -11.75 0.32 21.91
CA GLN A 590 -11.67 1.76 22.18
C GLN A 590 -12.45 2.17 23.43
N LEU A 591 -13.31 1.29 23.97
CA LEU A 591 -14.07 1.59 25.16
C LEU A 591 -13.15 1.74 26.37
N PRO A 592 -13.48 2.68 27.29
CA PRO A 592 -12.75 2.84 28.55
C PRO A 592 -12.73 1.53 29.38
N GLN A 593 -11.69 1.35 30.16
CA GLN A 593 -11.59 0.18 31.06
C GLN A 593 -12.82 0.13 31.99
N GLY A 594 -13.51 -1.04 31.95
CA GLY A 594 -14.70 -1.27 32.78
C GLY A 594 -16.03 -1.01 32.09
N GLU A 595 -16.04 -0.46 30.89
CA GLU A 595 -17.26 -0.33 30.07
C GLU A 595 -17.34 -1.50 29.06
N PRO A 596 -18.23 -2.50 29.26
CA PRO A 596 -18.37 -3.57 28.31
C PRO A 596 -19.13 -3.13 27.07
N TYR A 597 -18.74 -3.66 25.90
CA TYR A 597 -19.55 -3.52 24.69
C TYR A 597 -20.86 -4.31 24.83
N ILE A 598 -21.99 -3.71 24.46
CA ILE A 598 -23.30 -4.37 24.52
C ILE A 598 -23.43 -5.29 23.30
N ALA A 599 -23.34 -6.57 23.55
CA ALA A 599 -23.44 -7.61 22.53
C ALA A 599 -24.87 -7.73 21.95
N ASN A 600 -24.96 -8.00 20.64
CA ASN A 600 -26.22 -8.08 19.92
C ASN A 600 -26.32 -9.33 19.06
N ASP A 601 -27.55 -9.83 18.93
CA ASP A 601 -27.90 -10.95 18.07
C ASP A 601 -28.36 -10.42 16.71
N VAL A 602 -27.93 -11.07 15.62
CA VAL A 602 -28.37 -10.77 14.26
C VAL A 602 -28.63 -12.09 13.53
N TYR A 603 -29.84 -12.25 13.00
CA TYR A 603 -30.22 -13.38 12.15
C TYR A 603 -30.70 -12.89 10.80
N LEU A 604 -30.14 -13.41 9.71
CA LEU A 604 -30.53 -13.13 8.33
C LEU A 604 -30.58 -14.43 7.53
N ASP A 605 -31.63 -14.59 6.72
CA ASP A 605 -31.72 -15.62 5.70
C ASP A 605 -32.50 -15.09 4.48
N ASN A 606 -32.56 -15.87 3.39
CA ASN A 606 -33.24 -15.45 2.17
C ASN A 606 -34.74 -15.84 2.15
N GLU A 607 -35.25 -16.57 3.15
CA GLU A 607 -36.60 -17.13 3.16
C GLU A 607 -37.55 -16.47 4.18
N ARG A 608 -37.06 -16.18 5.39
CA ARG A 608 -37.87 -15.72 6.50
C ARG A 608 -37.55 -14.30 6.95
N GLN A 609 -36.26 -13.96 6.99
CA GLN A 609 -35.75 -12.68 7.50
C GLN A 609 -34.64 -12.16 6.60
N GLN A 610 -35.03 -11.75 5.40
CA GLN A 610 -34.06 -11.25 4.38
C GLN A 610 -33.62 -9.83 4.72
N ILE A 611 -34.57 -9.00 5.17
CA ILE A 611 -34.31 -7.58 5.45
C ILE A 611 -34.68 -7.28 6.90
N ILE A 612 -33.72 -6.72 7.62
CA ILE A 612 -33.97 -6.17 8.95
C ILE A 612 -34.03 -4.66 8.84
N MET A 613 -35.24 -4.08 9.15
CA MET A 613 -35.42 -2.64 9.29
C MET A 613 -35.04 -2.26 10.72
N ILE A 614 -34.05 -1.38 10.88
CA ILE A 614 -33.57 -0.98 12.20
C ILE A 614 -33.92 0.49 12.45
N THR A 615 -34.85 0.72 13.38
CA THR A 615 -35.24 2.05 13.81
C THR A 615 -34.60 2.39 15.16
N GLY A 616 -34.66 3.65 15.54
CA GLY A 616 -34.14 4.12 16.82
C GLY A 616 -33.44 5.48 16.72
N PRO A 617 -33.15 6.11 17.87
CA PRO A 617 -32.53 7.44 17.88
C PRO A 617 -31.08 7.43 17.34
N ASN A 618 -30.62 8.60 16.90
CA ASN A 618 -29.21 8.80 16.62
C ASN A 618 -28.41 8.61 17.91
N MET A 619 -27.17 8.12 17.81
CA MET A 619 -26.30 7.70 18.91
C MET A 619 -26.74 6.41 19.64
N ALA A 620 -27.82 5.76 19.25
CA ALA A 620 -28.20 4.46 19.84
C ALA A 620 -27.30 3.29 19.42
N GLY A 621 -26.47 3.47 18.38
CA GLY A 621 -25.55 2.45 17.91
C GLY A 621 -26.00 1.68 16.66
N LYS A 622 -26.96 2.19 15.88
CA LYS A 622 -27.44 1.57 14.63
C LYS A 622 -26.29 1.29 13.67
N SER A 623 -25.53 2.32 13.32
CA SER A 623 -24.37 2.21 12.40
C SER A 623 -23.29 1.26 12.90
N ALA A 624 -23.05 1.23 14.23
CA ALA A 624 -22.11 0.29 14.85
C ALA A 624 -22.58 -1.17 14.69
N LEU A 625 -23.87 -1.44 14.81
CA LEU A 625 -24.46 -2.77 14.62
C LEU A 625 -24.35 -3.25 13.16
N LEU A 626 -24.61 -2.35 12.20
CA LEU A 626 -24.43 -2.67 10.78
C LEU A 626 -22.98 -3.07 10.50
N ARG A 627 -22.05 -2.20 10.88
CA ARG A 627 -20.61 -2.47 10.69
C ARG A 627 -20.17 -3.72 11.43
N GLN A 628 -20.62 -3.95 12.65
CA GLN A 628 -20.36 -5.18 13.42
C GLN A 628 -20.68 -6.43 12.61
N THR A 629 -21.87 -6.50 12.00
CA THR A 629 -22.32 -7.65 11.23
C THR A 629 -21.43 -7.89 10.01
N ALA A 630 -21.06 -6.83 9.28
CA ALA A 630 -20.15 -6.93 8.14
C ALA A 630 -18.75 -7.37 8.57
N LEU A 631 -18.20 -6.80 9.66
CA LEU A 631 -16.87 -7.14 10.16
C LEU A 631 -16.79 -8.59 10.65
N ILE A 632 -17.83 -9.10 11.34
CA ILE A 632 -17.90 -10.50 11.77
C ILE A 632 -17.94 -11.42 10.56
N THR A 633 -18.74 -11.10 9.54
CA THR A 633 -18.81 -11.87 8.29
C THR A 633 -17.47 -11.87 7.55
N LEU A 634 -16.81 -10.72 7.46
CA LEU A 634 -15.50 -10.58 6.83
C LEU A 634 -14.42 -11.35 7.58
N LEU A 635 -14.36 -11.23 8.92
CA LEU A 635 -13.42 -11.98 9.75
C LEU A 635 -13.58 -13.48 9.58
N ALA A 636 -14.82 -14.00 9.54
CA ALA A 636 -15.09 -15.40 9.26
C ALA A 636 -14.52 -15.83 7.90
N GLN A 637 -14.69 -15.03 6.85
CA GLN A 637 -14.27 -15.37 5.48
C GLN A 637 -12.77 -15.11 5.22
N ILE A 638 -12.05 -14.44 6.11
CA ILE A 638 -10.58 -14.45 6.06
C ILE A 638 -9.97 -15.62 6.85
N GLY A 639 -10.80 -16.43 7.52
CA GLY A 639 -10.38 -17.55 8.35
C GLY A 639 -9.99 -17.17 9.78
N CYS A 640 -10.35 -15.97 10.23
CA CYS A 640 -10.17 -15.51 11.60
C CYS A 640 -11.32 -15.97 12.50
N PHE A 641 -11.09 -16.08 13.79
CA PHE A 641 -12.14 -16.19 14.80
C PHE A 641 -12.86 -14.84 14.94
N VAL A 642 -14.07 -14.84 15.49
CA VAL A 642 -14.99 -13.70 15.48
C VAL A 642 -15.41 -13.27 16.88
N PRO A 643 -15.66 -11.97 17.10
CA PRO A 643 -16.15 -11.43 18.36
C PRO A 643 -17.65 -11.72 18.55
N ALA A 644 -17.97 -12.96 18.95
CA ALA A 644 -19.35 -13.40 19.20
C ALA A 644 -19.38 -14.49 20.29
N GLU A 645 -20.55 -14.85 20.78
CA GLU A 645 -20.77 -16.04 21.59
C GLU A 645 -20.94 -17.29 20.72
N SER A 646 -21.63 -17.18 19.60
CA SER A 646 -21.66 -18.15 18.52
C SER A 646 -21.93 -17.45 17.18
N ALA A 647 -21.39 -17.98 16.09
CA ALA A 647 -21.64 -17.46 14.75
C ALA A 647 -21.70 -18.58 13.73
N ARG A 648 -22.73 -18.56 12.89
CA ARG A 648 -22.86 -19.37 11.68
C ARG A 648 -22.98 -18.42 10.50
N ILE A 649 -22.04 -18.50 9.58
CA ILE A 649 -21.93 -17.56 8.45
C ILE A 649 -21.96 -18.35 7.16
N GLY A 650 -23.08 -18.28 6.45
CA GLY A 650 -23.18 -18.72 5.07
C GLY A 650 -22.31 -17.85 4.17
N LEU A 651 -21.60 -18.47 3.25
CA LEU A 651 -20.67 -17.77 2.35
C LEU A 651 -21.31 -16.57 1.65
N VAL A 652 -20.71 -15.42 1.81
CA VAL A 652 -21.09 -14.16 1.17
C VAL A 652 -20.15 -13.88 0.01
N ASP A 653 -20.69 -13.49 -1.13
CA ASP A 653 -19.91 -13.19 -2.33
C ASP A 653 -19.57 -11.71 -2.47
N LYS A 654 -20.38 -10.82 -1.90
CA LYS A 654 -20.21 -9.37 -1.92
C LYS A 654 -20.69 -8.76 -0.61
N ILE A 655 -19.96 -7.78 -0.11
CA ILE A 655 -20.38 -6.94 1.01
C ILE A 655 -20.45 -5.52 0.49
N PHE A 656 -21.62 -4.92 0.62
CA PHE A 656 -21.87 -3.54 0.23
C PHE A 656 -22.29 -2.72 1.44
N THR A 657 -21.71 -1.54 1.58
CA THR A 657 -22.08 -0.63 2.67
C THR A 657 -22.34 0.76 2.13
N ARG A 658 -23.47 1.33 2.54
CA ARG A 658 -23.75 2.75 2.46
C ARG A 658 -23.95 3.25 3.89
N VAL A 659 -22.86 3.58 4.59
CA VAL A 659 -22.84 3.97 6.01
C VAL A 659 -22.04 5.28 6.14
N GLY A 660 -22.69 6.32 6.68
CA GLY A 660 -22.10 7.64 6.89
C GLY A 660 -22.17 8.56 5.66
N ALA A 661 -22.14 9.88 5.88
CA ALA A 661 -22.05 10.87 4.82
C ALA A 661 -20.59 11.02 4.38
N SER A 662 -20.28 10.75 3.12
CA SER A 662 -18.99 11.14 2.53
C SER A 662 -19.17 12.45 1.81
N ASP A 663 -18.77 13.55 2.43
CA ASP A 663 -18.70 14.84 1.74
C ASP A 663 -17.50 14.83 0.78
N ASN A 664 -17.77 14.72 -0.51
CA ASN A 664 -16.75 14.84 -1.54
C ASN A 664 -16.77 16.26 -2.12
N ILE A 665 -16.42 17.23 -1.27
CA ILE A 665 -16.41 18.66 -1.61
C ILE A 665 -15.47 18.94 -2.79
N SER A 666 -14.44 18.12 -2.98
CA SER A 666 -13.42 18.32 -4.02
C SER A 666 -13.92 18.09 -5.45
N LEU A 667 -15.01 17.35 -5.65
CA LEU A 667 -15.61 17.09 -6.97
C LEU A 667 -16.87 17.95 -7.24
N GLY A 668 -17.33 18.77 -6.27
CA GLY A 668 -18.51 19.62 -6.44
C GLY A 668 -19.82 18.84 -6.56
N GLU A 669 -19.84 17.54 -6.23
CA GLU A 669 -21.05 16.72 -6.24
C GLU A 669 -21.90 16.97 -4.98
N SER A 670 -23.21 17.00 -5.15
CA SER A 670 -24.15 17.03 -4.03
C SER A 670 -24.03 15.75 -3.22
N THR A 671 -24.02 15.85 -1.87
CA THR A 671 -24.01 14.70 -0.97
C THR A 671 -25.12 13.69 -1.29
N PHE A 672 -26.28 14.16 -1.71
CA PHE A 672 -27.39 13.33 -2.14
C PHE A 672 -27.10 12.58 -3.46
N MET A 673 -26.40 13.21 -4.41
CA MET A 673 -26.01 12.55 -5.66
C MET A 673 -25.00 11.44 -5.42
N VAL A 674 -24.02 11.67 -4.55
CA VAL A 674 -23.06 10.63 -4.13
C VAL A 674 -23.80 9.47 -3.47
N GLU A 675 -24.75 9.75 -2.59
CA GLU A 675 -25.60 8.75 -1.93
C GLU A 675 -26.38 7.91 -2.94
N MET A 676 -26.99 8.53 -3.94
CA MET A 676 -27.73 7.82 -4.98
C MET A 676 -26.83 7.00 -5.91
N ASN A 677 -25.65 7.49 -6.24
CA ASN A 677 -24.67 6.75 -7.03
C ASN A 677 -24.19 5.48 -6.29
N GLU A 678 -23.88 5.59 -4.99
CA GLU A 678 -23.52 4.43 -4.16
C GLU A 678 -24.68 3.42 -4.07
N ALA A 679 -25.92 3.90 -3.85
CA ALA A 679 -27.10 3.03 -3.82
C ALA A 679 -27.36 2.35 -5.18
N ALA A 680 -27.18 3.06 -6.28
CA ALA A 680 -27.32 2.51 -7.63
C ALA A 680 -26.27 1.43 -7.92
N ASP A 681 -25.00 1.63 -7.53
CA ASP A 681 -23.96 0.60 -7.68
C ASP A 681 -24.32 -0.66 -6.89
N ILE A 682 -24.81 -0.53 -5.66
CA ILE A 682 -25.28 -1.66 -4.85
C ILE A 682 -26.41 -2.42 -5.54
N LEU A 683 -27.46 -1.72 -5.96
CA LEU A 683 -28.66 -2.33 -6.54
C LEU A 683 -28.40 -3.02 -7.87
N ASN A 684 -27.49 -2.48 -8.69
CA ASN A 684 -27.13 -3.06 -9.96
C ASN A 684 -26.17 -4.26 -9.84
N ASN A 685 -25.45 -4.38 -8.73
CA ASN A 685 -24.40 -5.38 -8.56
C ASN A 685 -24.70 -6.44 -7.48
N MET A 686 -25.75 -6.31 -6.68
CA MET A 686 -26.08 -7.28 -5.63
C MET A 686 -26.47 -8.65 -6.21
N THR A 687 -26.28 -9.68 -5.39
CA THR A 687 -26.67 -11.08 -5.67
C THR A 687 -27.49 -11.63 -4.51
N ALA A 688 -28.00 -12.85 -4.64
CA ALA A 688 -28.69 -13.53 -3.53
C ALA A 688 -27.76 -13.81 -2.33
N ARG A 689 -26.44 -13.93 -2.55
CA ARG A 689 -25.44 -14.14 -1.49
C ARG A 689 -24.84 -12.87 -0.95
N SER A 690 -25.21 -11.70 -1.46
CA SER A 690 -24.68 -10.42 -0.99
C SER A 690 -25.20 -10.07 0.41
N LEU A 691 -24.35 -9.38 1.18
CA LEU A 691 -24.72 -8.67 2.41
C LEU A 691 -24.73 -7.17 2.14
N VAL A 692 -25.86 -6.54 2.33
CA VAL A 692 -26.06 -5.11 2.04
C VAL A 692 -26.40 -4.35 3.33
N LEU A 693 -25.71 -3.23 3.53
CA LEU A 693 -25.89 -2.36 4.71
C LEU A 693 -26.23 -0.95 4.26
N PHE A 694 -27.44 -0.50 4.56
CA PHE A 694 -27.88 0.87 4.36
C PHE A 694 -28.05 1.59 5.70
N ASP A 695 -27.45 2.75 5.82
CA ASP A 695 -27.57 3.61 7.00
C ASP A 695 -28.09 4.98 6.60
N GLU A 696 -29.30 5.27 7.07
CA GLU A 696 -29.97 6.57 6.93
C GLU A 696 -30.11 7.07 5.47
N LEU A 697 -30.41 6.18 4.55
CA LEU A 697 -30.58 6.48 3.12
C LEU A 697 -31.75 7.45 2.92
N GLY A 698 -31.58 8.45 2.03
CA GLY A 698 -32.62 9.44 1.69
C GLY A 698 -32.59 10.73 2.53
N ARG A 699 -31.56 10.94 3.36
CA ARG A 699 -31.44 12.15 4.21
C ARG A 699 -31.10 13.43 3.43
N GLY A 700 -30.51 13.32 2.28
CA GLY A 700 -29.99 14.45 1.49
C GLY A 700 -31.08 15.21 0.70
N THR A 701 -32.37 14.84 0.81
CA THR A 701 -33.49 15.44 0.06
C THR A 701 -34.70 15.74 0.96
N SER A 702 -35.83 16.11 0.36
CA SER A 702 -37.07 16.32 1.13
C SER A 702 -37.50 15.03 1.81
N THR A 703 -38.19 15.14 2.96
CA THR A 703 -38.58 13.99 3.76
C THR A 703 -39.44 12.99 2.97
N TYR A 704 -40.40 13.46 2.19
CA TYR A 704 -41.28 12.58 1.41
C TYR A 704 -40.53 11.90 0.25
N ASP A 705 -39.62 12.61 -0.43
CA ASP A 705 -38.80 12.01 -1.47
C ASP A 705 -37.87 10.96 -0.89
N GLY A 706 -37.22 11.26 0.26
CA GLY A 706 -36.36 10.34 0.97
C GLY A 706 -37.05 9.04 1.39
N ILE A 707 -38.26 9.16 1.99
CA ILE A 707 -39.10 8.00 2.37
C ILE A 707 -39.47 7.20 1.12
N SER A 708 -39.90 7.86 0.03
CA SER A 708 -40.35 7.21 -1.19
C SER A 708 -39.22 6.42 -1.85
N ILE A 709 -38.01 6.98 -1.91
CA ILE A 709 -36.81 6.31 -2.46
C ILE A 709 -36.43 5.12 -1.57
N ALA A 710 -36.36 5.32 -0.24
CA ALA A 710 -36.01 4.26 0.69
C ALA A 710 -37.03 3.10 0.62
N TRP A 711 -38.30 3.39 0.56
CA TRP A 711 -39.35 2.39 0.40
C TRP A 711 -39.19 1.58 -0.88
N ALA A 712 -39.03 2.27 -2.02
CA ALA A 712 -38.87 1.63 -3.31
C ALA A 712 -37.60 0.75 -3.40
N ILE A 713 -36.51 1.17 -2.78
CA ILE A 713 -35.28 0.39 -2.71
C ILE A 713 -35.47 -0.90 -1.91
N VAL A 714 -36.10 -0.81 -0.73
CA VAL A 714 -36.36 -1.97 0.13
C VAL A 714 -37.31 -2.95 -0.59
N GLU A 715 -38.38 -2.44 -1.21
CA GLU A 715 -39.31 -3.23 -2.01
C GLU A 715 -38.60 -3.92 -3.19
N TYR A 716 -37.76 -3.19 -3.92
CA TYR A 716 -36.95 -3.74 -5.01
C TYR A 716 -36.08 -4.89 -4.57
N ILE A 717 -35.33 -4.74 -3.45
CA ILE A 717 -34.47 -5.81 -2.91
C ILE A 717 -35.31 -7.02 -2.48
N HIS A 718 -36.47 -6.78 -1.82
CA HIS A 718 -37.34 -7.84 -1.37
C HIS A 718 -37.94 -8.63 -2.57
N GLU A 719 -38.48 -7.94 -3.58
CA GLU A 719 -39.16 -8.54 -4.72
C GLU A 719 -38.21 -9.01 -5.85
N HIS A 720 -36.94 -8.71 -5.77
CA HIS A 720 -36.00 -9.04 -6.84
C HIS A 720 -36.00 -10.55 -7.13
N PRO A 721 -36.20 -10.98 -8.40
CA PRO A 721 -36.40 -12.39 -8.73
C PRO A 721 -35.17 -13.27 -8.46
N HIS A 722 -33.97 -12.74 -8.64
CA HIS A 722 -32.70 -13.50 -8.59
C HIS A 722 -31.68 -12.99 -7.57
N ALA A 723 -31.84 -11.78 -7.04
CA ALA A 723 -30.86 -11.14 -6.15
C ALA A 723 -31.51 -10.68 -4.83
N ARG A 724 -32.04 -11.64 -4.07
CA ARG A 724 -32.63 -11.39 -2.73
C ARG A 724 -31.54 -11.24 -1.68
N ALA A 725 -30.80 -10.14 -1.76
CA ALA A 725 -29.67 -9.88 -0.87
C ALA A 725 -30.11 -9.77 0.61
N LYS A 726 -29.30 -10.34 1.51
CA LYS A 726 -29.45 -10.14 2.96
C LYS A 726 -29.13 -8.70 3.29
N THR A 727 -30.09 -8.01 3.94
CA THR A 727 -30.00 -6.55 4.09
C THR A 727 -30.27 -6.11 5.53
N LEU A 728 -29.39 -5.26 6.05
CA LEU A 728 -29.62 -4.45 7.24
C LEU A 728 -29.88 -3.00 6.81
N PHE A 729 -31.04 -2.47 7.13
CA PHE A 729 -31.46 -1.14 6.74
C PHE A 729 -31.76 -0.29 7.98
N ALA A 730 -30.81 0.54 8.38
CA ALA A 730 -31.02 1.48 9.49
C ALA A 730 -31.65 2.77 8.97
N THR A 731 -32.70 3.21 9.62
CA THR A 731 -33.45 4.40 9.24
C THR A 731 -34.02 5.13 10.43
N HIS A 732 -34.36 6.39 10.23
CA HIS A 732 -35.16 7.19 11.15
C HIS A 732 -36.59 7.43 10.65
N TYR A 733 -36.90 6.92 9.44
CA TYR A 733 -38.27 6.97 8.90
C TYR A 733 -39.10 5.86 9.50
N HIS A 734 -40.02 6.25 10.41
CA HIS A 734 -40.89 5.30 11.12
C HIS A 734 -41.95 4.69 10.19
N GLU A 735 -42.28 5.37 9.12
CA GLU A 735 -43.22 4.94 8.08
C GLU A 735 -42.78 3.62 7.44
N LEU A 736 -41.50 3.37 7.34
CA LEU A 736 -40.95 2.12 6.79
C LEU A 736 -41.28 0.90 7.66
N ASN A 737 -41.67 1.08 8.92
CA ASN A 737 -42.10 -0.03 9.78
C ASN A 737 -43.37 -0.73 9.26
N GLU A 738 -44.21 -0.04 8.47
CA GLU A 738 -45.39 -0.64 7.86
C GLU A 738 -45.06 -1.71 6.81
N MET A 739 -43.84 -1.72 6.28
CA MET A 739 -43.45 -2.69 5.28
C MET A 739 -43.46 -4.14 5.77
N GLU A 740 -43.24 -4.40 7.07
CA GLU A 740 -43.31 -5.75 7.65
C GLU A 740 -44.72 -6.39 7.47
N ARG A 741 -45.78 -5.56 7.43
CA ARG A 741 -47.13 -6.07 7.20
C ARG A 741 -47.39 -6.52 5.77
N SER A 742 -46.73 -5.87 4.82
CA SER A 742 -46.93 -6.11 3.39
C SER A 742 -45.91 -7.11 2.80
N PHE A 743 -44.73 -7.22 3.42
CA PHE A 743 -43.59 -7.98 2.89
C PHE A 743 -43.10 -9.00 3.94
N PRO A 744 -43.33 -10.31 3.74
CA PRO A 744 -43.16 -11.34 4.78
C PRO A 744 -41.70 -11.55 5.21
N ARG A 745 -40.74 -11.25 4.35
CA ARG A 745 -39.30 -11.40 4.64
C ARG A 745 -38.67 -10.13 5.24
N ILE A 746 -39.44 -9.08 5.48
CA ILE A 746 -39.00 -7.88 6.19
C ILE A 746 -39.34 -8.02 7.66
N LYS A 747 -38.43 -7.72 8.57
CA LYS A 747 -38.63 -7.70 10.01
C LYS A 747 -38.16 -6.40 10.61
N ASN A 748 -38.99 -5.85 11.48
CA ASN A 748 -38.67 -4.61 12.18
C ASN A 748 -37.96 -4.91 13.50
N TYR A 749 -36.91 -4.15 13.74
CA TYR A 749 -36.15 -4.12 14.97
C TYR A 749 -35.92 -2.67 15.39
N ASN A 750 -35.66 -2.45 16.66
CA ASN A 750 -35.21 -1.16 17.16
C ASN A 750 -34.04 -1.32 18.10
N VAL A 751 -33.23 -0.27 18.19
CA VAL A 751 -32.18 -0.20 19.20
C VAL A 751 -32.79 0.45 20.45
N SER A 752 -32.86 -0.36 21.50
CA SER A 752 -33.65 0.00 22.71
C SER A 752 -33.03 1.16 23.47
N VAL A 753 -33.89 1.99 23.97
CA VAL A 753 -33.62 3.10 24.89
C VAL A 753 -34.51 2.98 26.11
N LYS A 754 -34.06 3.44 27.26
CA LYS A 754 -34.85 3.48 28.48
C LYS A 754 -34.98 4.92 28.95
N GLU A 755 -36.22 5.36 29.13
CA GLU A 755 -36.48 6.65 29.76
C GLU A 755 -36.54 6.47 31.28
N VAL A 756 -35.71 7.21 32.00
CA VAL A 756 -35.70 7.26 33.46
C VAL A 756 -35.90 8.73 33.89
N GLY A 757 -37.13 9.09 34.19
CA GLY A 757 -37.51 10.47 34.48
C GLY A 757 -37.26 11.38 33.25
N ASN A 758 -36.34 12.32 33.38
CA ASN A 758 -36.02 13.30 32.31
C ASN A 758 -34.75 12.96 31.54
N LYS A 759 -34.23 11.73 31.72
CA LYS A 759 -32.97 11.23 31.05
C LYS A 759 -33.32 10.04 30.16
N VAL A 760 -32.72 10.02 28.98
CA VAL A 760 -32.74 8.88 28.06
C VAL A 760 -31.43 8.10 28.22
N ILE A 761 -31.52 6.81 28.51
CA ILE A 761 -30.42 5.90 28.62
C ILE A 761 -30.43 5.01 27.38
N PHE A 762 -29.37 5.08 26.57
CA PHE A 762 -29.19 4.22 25.41
C PHE A 762 -28.74 2.82 25.87
N LEU A 763 -29.63 1.85 25.77
CA LEU A 763 -29.33 0.46 26.15
C LEU A 763 -28.50 -0.25 25.07
N ARG A 764 -28.43 0.29 23.84
CA ARG A 764 -27.69 -0.24 22.70
C ARG A 764 -28.00 -1.70 22.38
N LYS A 765 -29.18 -2.21 22.78
CA LYS A 765 -29.61 -3.59 22.52
C LYS A 765 -30.65 -3.61 21.41
N LEU A 766 -30.39 -4.47 20.39
CA LEU A 766 -31.35 -4.73 19.32
C LEU A 766 -32.48 -5.59 19.82
N VAL A 767 -33.71 -5.12 19.64
CA VAL A 767 -34.93 -5.85 20.06
C VAL A 767 -35.94 -5.88 18.92
N PRO A 768 -36.76 -6.93 18.77
CA PRO A 768 -37.81 -6.99 17.78
C PRO A 768 -38.85 -5.87 17.95
N GLY A 769 -39.42 -5.43 16.83
CA GLY A 769 -40.41 -4.36 16.73
C GLY A 769 -39.82 -3.01 16.36
N GLY A 770 -40.62 -2.17 15.73
CA GLY A 770 -40.26 -0.80 15.35
C GLY A 770 -40.34 0.18 16.51
N SER A 771 -39.59 1.28 16.47
CA SER A 771 -39.74 2.42 17.38
C SER A 771 -40.69 3.45 16.78
N GLU A 772 -41.67 3.90 17.56
CA GLU A 772 -42.62 4.94 17.15
C GLU A 772 -42.20 6.35 17.59
N HIS A 773 -41.18 6.49 18.43
CA HIS A 773 -40.80 7.76 19.04
C HIS A 773 -39.49 8.31 18.50
N SER A 774 -39.48 9.61 18.22
CA SER A 774 -38.27 10.37 17.87
C SER A 774 -37.60 10.92 19.13
N PHE A 775 -36.26 10.70 19.24
CA PHE A 775 -35.47 11.17 20.40
C PHE A 775 -34.55 12.34 20.06
N GLY A 776 -34.66 12.95 18.87
CA GLY A 776 -33.79 14.03 18.42
C GLY A 776 -33.71 15.22 19.39
N ILE A 777 -34.82 15.60 19.99
CA ILE A 777 -34.88 16.70 20.98
C ILE A 777 -34.13 16.34 22.27
N HIS A 778 -34.15 15.07 22.67
CA HIS A 778 -33.39 14.59 23.83
C HIS A 778 -31.90 14.62 23.56
N VAL A 779 -31.47 14.27 22.36
CA VAL A 779 -30.08 14.37 21.92
C VAL A 779 -29.61 15.82 21.88
N ALA A 780 -30.43 16.74 21.36
CA ALA A 780 -30.17 18.17 21.39
C ALA A 780 -29.96 18.71 22.81
N LYS A 781 -30.78 18.24 23.77
CA LYS A 781 -30.62 18.56 25.19
C LYS A 781 -29.32 18.04 25.78
N MET A 782 -28.92 16.81 25.42
CA MET A 782 -27.62 16.20 25.84
C MET A 782 -26.44 16.94 25.26
N ALA A 783 -26.51 17.44 24.03
CA ALA A 783 -25.51 18.26 23.37
C ALA A 783 -25.36 19.68 23.99
N GLY A 784 -26.17 20.02 25.00
CA GLY A 784 -26.08 21.31 25.68
C GLY A 784 -26.81 22.46 25.00
N MET A 785 -27.74 22.18 24.11
CA MET A 785 -28.59 23.23 23.51
C MET A 785 -29.33 24.05 24.58
N PRO A 786 -29.53 25.36 24.38
CA PRO A 786 -30.31 26.22 25.31
C PRO A 786 -31.70 25.63 25.62
N LYS A 787 -32.05 25.63 26.90
CA LYS A 787 -33.32 25.03 27.40
C LYS A 787 -34.57 25.59 26.71
N SER A 788 -34.56 26.85 26.36
CA SER A 788 -35.65 27.52 25.63
C SER A 788 -35.90 26.92 24.25
N ILE A 789 -34.81 26.61 23.52
CA ILE A 789 -34.89 25.99 22.19
C ILE A 789 -35.39 24.55 22.31
N VAL A 790 -34.87 23.77 23.26
CA VAL A 790 -35.30 22.38 23.51
C VAL A 790 -36.77 22.30 23.90
N SER A 791 -37.26 23.21 24.78
CA SER A 791 -38.66 23.27 25.17
C SER A 791 -39.56 23.61 23.98
N ARG A 792 -39.22 24.66 23.23
CA ARG A 792 -40.00 25.07 22.05
C ARG A 792 -40.05 24.00 20.96
N ALA A 793 -38.89 23.30 20.71
CA ALA A 793 -38.85 22.17 19.77
C ALA A 793 -39.80 21.05 20.20
N GLY A 794 -39.88 20.75 21.50
CA GLY A 794 -40.84 19.77 22.03
C GLY A 794 -42.29 20.15 21.84
N GLU A 795 -42.62 21.44 21.93
CA GLU A 795 -44.00 21.95 21.67
C GLU A 795 -44.36 21.80 20.18
N ILE A 796 -43.41 22.18 19.30
CA ILE A 796 -43.60 22.10 17.83
C ILE A 796 -43.76 20.63 17.41
N LEU A 797 -42.91 19.71 17.94
CA LEU A 797 -43.01 18.28 17.64
C LEU A 797 -44.41 17.73 17.97
N LYS A 798 -44.94 18.04 19.17
CA LYS A 798 -46.27 17.61 19.57
C LYS A 798 -47.38 18.15 18.65
N GLN A 799 -47.19 19.32 18.08
CA GLN A 799 -48.12 19.93 17.15
C GLN A 799 -48.10 19.21 15.79
N LEU A 800 -46.90 18.95 15.25
CA LEU A 800 -46.72 18.22 14.00
C LEU A 800 -47.18 16.76 14.06
N GLU A 801 -46.95 16.07 15.19
CA GLU A 801 -47.45 14.71 15.40
C GLU A 801 -48.99 14.61 15.48
N LYS A 802 -49.67 15.67 15.95
CA LYS A 802 -51.11 15.72 15.95
C LYS A 802 -51.70 15.93 14.56
N GLU A 803 -51.09 16.76 13.74
CA GLU A 803 -51.47 17.01 12.35
C GLU A 803 -51.33 15.77 11.48
N ASN A 804 -50.19 15.02 11.59
CA ASN A 804 -49.95 13.80 10.85
C ASN A 804 -50.85 12.61 11.20
N ARG A 805 -51.43 12.54 12.42
CA ARG A 805 -52.38 11.48 12.79
C ARG A 805 -53.74 11.63 12.13
N GLN A 806 -54.06 12.80 11.54
CA GLN A 806 -55.32 13.04 10.82
C GLN A 806 -55.23 12.71 9.32
N GLU A 807 -54.03 12.57 8.76
CA GLU A 807 -53.80 12.15 7.37
C GLU A 807 -53.11 10.77 7.35
N GLY A 808 -53.95 9.71 7.40
CA GLY A 808 -53.46 8.34 7.27
C GLY A 808 -52.93 8.07 5.87
N ILE A 809 -51.64 8.25 5.67
CA ILE A 809 -50.96 7.93 4.40
C ILE A 809 -50.23 6.60 4.59
N ALA A 810 -50.88 5.49 4.27
CA ALA A 810 -50.22 4.25 3.90
C ALA A 810 -50.44 4.03 2.39
N PRO A 811 -49.38 3.94 1.58
CA PRO A 811 -49.53 3.55 0.17
C PRO A 811 -50.03 2.11 0.09
N LYS A 812 -51.12 1.86 -0.65
CA LYS A 812 -51.59 0.51 -0.96
C LYS A 812 -50.53 -0.15 -1.85
N ALA A 813 -50.05 -1.35 -1.47
CA ALA A 813 -49.20 -2.19 -2.26
C ALA A 813 -49.75 -2.36 -3.69
N ALA A 814 -49.03 -1.96 -4.68
CA ALA A 814 -49.36 -2.18 -6.08
C ALA A 814 -49.29 -3.69 -6.37
N SER A 815 -50.40 -4.28 -6.77
CA SER A 815 -50.45 -5.68 -7.16
C SER A 815 -49.50 -5.92 -8.35
N ALA A 816 -48.53 -6.80 -8.15
CA ALA A 816 -47.57 -7.23 -9.14
C ALA A 816 -48.26 -7.94 -10.32
N HIS A 817 -48.39 -7.27 -11.42
CA HIS A 817 -48.42 -7.82 -12.77
C HIS A 817 -47.84 -6.79 -13.74
N ALA A 818 -46.51 -6.76 -13.80
CA ALA A 818 -45.80 -6.18 -14.91
C ALA A 818 -44.94 -7.27 -15.55
N THR A 819 -45.33 -7.68 -16.74
CA THR A 819 -44.55 -8.51 -17.65
C THR A 819 -43.17 -7.91 -17.90
N PRO A 820 -42.11 -8.74 -18.03
CA PRO A 820 -40.77 -8.22 -18.32
C PRO A 820 -40.74 -7.64 -19.74
N ALA A 821 -40.53 -6.36 -19.87
CA ALA A 821 -40.22 -5.74 -21.16
C ALA A 821 -38.77 -6.09 -21.50
N ALA A 822 -38.61 -6.64 -22.73
CA ALA A 822 -37.35 -6.97 -23.34
C ALA A 822 -36.42 -5.76 -23.47
N ASP A 823 -35.13 -6.04 -23.38
CA ASP A 823 -33.95 -5.28 -23.79
C ASP A 823 -34.24 -3.88 -24.38
N GLY A 824 -34.15 -2.87 -23.56
CA GLY A 824 -34.08 -1.49 -23.96
C GLY A 824 -32.73 -0.90 -23.57
N TYR A 825 -32.02 -0.40 -24.52
CA TYR A 825 -30.75 0.32 -24.41
C TYR A 825 -30.73 1.25 -23.19
N GLN A 826 -29.81 1.01 -22.30
CA GLN A 826 -29.54 1.86 -21.14
C GLN A 826 -28.92 3.17 -21.62
N LEU A 827 -29.76 4.18 -21.83
CA LEU A 827 -29.32 5.57 -22.01
C LEU A 827 -28.70 6.05 -20.70
N SER A 828 -27.44 6.39 -20.77
CA SER A 828 -26.69 7.05 -19.69
C SER A 828 -27.46 8.22 -19.09
N PHE A 829 -27.72 8.20 -17.81
CA PHE A 829 -28.47 9.21 -17.03
C PHE A 829 -27.68 10.53 -16.82
N PHE A 830 -26.58 10.75 -17.54
CA PHE A 830 -25.78 11.97 -17.51
C PHE A 830 -26.16 12.99 -18.59
N GLN A 831 -27.46 13.26 -18.73
CA GLN A 831 -27.94 14.44 -19.41
C GLN A 831 -29.18 14.97 -18.66
N LEU A 832 -28.97 15.54 -17.50
CA LEU A 832 -29.98 16.30 -16.80
C LEU A 832 -29.80 17.77 -17.09
N ASP A 833 -30.83 18.28 -17.78
CA ASP A 833 -31.25 19.68 -17.82
C ASP A 833 -30.15 20.72 -18.15
N ASP A 834 -29.58 20.59 -19.33
CA ASP A 834 -29.18 21.78 -20.05
C ASP A 834 -30.48 22.49 -20.47
N PRO A 835 -30.79 23.71 -19.97
CA PRO A 835 -31.96 24.48 -20.34
C PRO A 835 -32.07 24.66 -21.84
N VAL A 836 -30.95 24.68 -22.55
CA VAL A 836 -30.85 24.80 -24.01
C VAL A 836 -31.35 23.53 -24.70
N LEU A 837 -30.96 22.32 -24.17
CA LEU A 837 -31.44 21.06 -24.73
C LEU A 837 -32.92 20.82 -24.45
N SER A 838 -33.41 21.23 -23.27
CA SER A 838 -34.85 21.21 -22.95
C SER A 838 -35.65 22.10 -23.89
N GLN A 839 -35.16 23.29 -24.18
CA GLN A 839 -35.83 24.22 -25.10
C GLN A 839 -35.82 23.65 -26.54
N VAL A 840 -34.73 23.05 -26.98
CA VAL A 840 -34.64 22.39 -28.29
C VAL A 840 -35.60 21.21 -28.40
N ARG A 841 -35.69 20.38 -27.34
CA ARG A 841 -36.61 19.26 -27.30
C ARG A 841 -38.09 19.73 -27.41
N ASP A 842 -38.44 20.74 -26.67
CA ASP A 842 -39.81 21.27 -26.67
C ASP A 842 -40.15 21.93 -28.04
N GLU A 843 -39.24 22.68 -28.65
CA GLU A 843 -39.37 23.21 -30.00
C GLU A 843 -39.55 22.13 -31.06
N ILE A 844 -38.79 21.01 -30.97
CA ILE A 844 -38.95 19.87 -31.88
C ILE A 844 -40.26 19.13 -31.66
N ARG A 845 -40.68 18.92 -30.41
CA ARG A 845 -41.89 18.19 -30.08
C ARG A 845 -43.15 18.91 -30.58
N ASP A 846 -43.17 20.23 -30.44
CA ASP A 846 -44.31 21.10 -30.81
C ASP A 846 -44.33 21.44 -32.29
N LEU A 847 -43.42 20.88 -33.12
CA LEU A 847 -43.29 21.10 -34.55
C LEU A 847 -44.28 20.22 -35.34
N ASP A 848 -45.24 20.82 -36.00
CA ASP A 848 -46.15 20.11 -36.92
C ASP A 848 -45.46 19.94 -38.28
N VAL A 849 -44.70 18.86 -38.42
CA VAL A 849 -43.81 18.58 -39.59
C VAL A 849 -44.64 18.39 -40.88
N ASP A 850 -45.87 17.85 -40.78
CA ASP A 850 -46.70 17.50 -41.94
C ASP A 850 -47.28 18.75 -42.66
N ASN A 851 -47.36 19.88 -41.97
CA ASN A 851 -47.93 21.14 -42.50
C ASN A 851 -46.86 22.22 -42.80
N LEU A 852 -45.59 21.90 -42.73
CA LEU A 852 -44.50 22.85 -43.02
C LEU A 852 -44.10 22.84 -44.50
N THR A 853 -43.98 24.01 -45.06
CA THR A 853 -43.31 24.13 -46.38
C THR A 853 -41.78 23.95 -46.23
N PRO A 854 -41.05 23.54 -47.32
CA PRO A 854 -39.60 23.32 -47.26
C PRO A 854 -38.81 24.52 -46.75
N ILE A 855 -39.26 25.74 -47.02
CA ILE A 855 -38.61 26.98 -46.56
C ILE A 855 -38.84 27.20 -45.06
N GLU A 856 -40.06 26.91 -44.57
CA GLU A 856 -40.38 27.03 -43.17
C GLU A 856 -39.62 25.97 -42.33
N ALA A 857 -39.49 24.73 -42.86
CA ALA A 857 -38.69 23.68 -42.23
C ALA A 857 -37.21 24.09 -42.12
N LEU A 858 -36.65 24.70 -43.16
CA LEU A 858 -35.27 25.17 -43.16
C LEU A 858 -35.05 26.33 -42.16
N ASN A 859 -36.02 27.23 -42.04
CA ASN A 859 -36.00 28.31 -41.08
C ASN A 859 -36.09 27.79 -39.64
N LYS A 860 -36.98 26.84 -39.36
CA LYS A 860 -37.10 26.19 -38.08
C LYS A 860 -35.83 25.40 -37.64
N LEU A 861 -35.21 24.66 -38.57
CA LEU A 861 -33.92 24.03 -38.34
C LEU A 861 -32.83 25.04 -38.01
N ASN A 862 -32.85 26.21 -38.69
CA ASN A 862 -31.88 27.26 -38.41
C ASN A 862 -32.12 27.93 -37.04
N ASP A 863 -33.37 28.10 -36.63
CA ASP A 863 -33.72 28.59 -35.29
C ASP A 863 -33.29 27.59 -34.19
N ILE A 864 -33.54 26.28 -34.35
CA ILE A 864 -33.06 25.25 -33.45
C ILE A 864 -31.53 25.26 -33.35
N LYS A 865 -30.84 25.41 -34.52
CA LYS A 865 -29.39 25.53 -34.55
C LYS A 865 -28.87 26.75 -33.80
N ARG A 866 -29.60 27.90 -33.87
CA ARG A 866 -29.27 29.13 -33.11
C ARG A 866 -29.42 28.96 -31.62
N ILE A 867 -30.45 28.26 -31.16
CA ILE A 867 -30.66 27.91 -29.74
C ILE A 867 -29.44 27.15 -29.23
N ILE A 868 -28.94 26.13 -29.94
CA ILE A 868 -27.76 25.34 -29.58
C ILE A 868 -26.48 26.18 -29.62
N THR A 869 -26.31 27.06 -30.58
CA THR A 869 -25.04 27.83 -30.78
C THR A 869 -24.95 29.13 -30.00
N GLY A 870 -26.00 29.55 -29.29
CA GLY A 870 -26.00 30.76 -28.43
C GLY A 870 -25.81 32.08 -29.15
N LYS A 871 -25.91 32.13 -30.51
CA LYS A 871 -25.74 33.39 -31.27
C LYS A 871 -27.05 34.17 -31.24
N LYS A 872 -27.11 35.20 -30.42
CA LYS A 872 -28.07 36.34 -30.57
C LYS A 872 -27.77 37.13 -31.84
N ARG A 873 -28.84 37.70 -32.45
CA ARG A 873 -28.79 38.59 -33.62
C ARG A 873 -27.78 39.71 -33.50
#